data_9c2c4a62686a7f8713ebb4ca61a82427
#
_entry.id   9c2c4a62686a7f8713ebb4ca61a82427
#
_cell.length_a   1.000
_cell.length_b   1.000
_cell.length_c   1.000
_cell.angle_alpha   90.00
_cell.angle_beta   90.00
_cell.angle_gamma   90.00
#
_symmetry.space_group_name_H-M   'P 1'
#
loop_
_entity.id
_entity.type
_entity.pdbx_description
1 polymer ?
#
loop_
_entity_poly.entity_id
_entity_poly.type
_entity_poly.pdbx_seq_one_letter_code
_entity_poly.pdbx_strand_id
1 'polypeptide(L)'
;MYRVYLFVIGICICCPLIGAKEPLPLLADPTPTVTLDMKRVPLQDILLEIEKQTGLFFSYESSMLKEFRHVSLTARDESLSYCLKRLFEPLPLVYRITGRYVILKRKPRQYTISGFVRDSASYESLIAATVVERSSGKGSVSNNYGFYSITLPPGKVVLSSSYVGYEPCSVTFELTRDTMIDLSLSPAGVLGEVVIKGISPRSDVLNSRVGVSDVPASRVKSLPALLGETDVVKTLQRLPGVTGGTEGMSGLFVRGGDGDDNLFLLDGNPVYHTDHVLGFFSAFNPDAVKNATFYKGSFPAEYGGRLSSVVDVRTNEGNRKEYHGNISIGLLAARANLEGPIIKDRSSFNVSVRRTWMELITWPLMTAVNKKADTEWKGGYHFYDMNAKVDYSFTDRSRAYLSFYMGSDSYRNGEDSKDIHGEDRDFRWRWGNLIGSAGWNYLINRKLFATFTGGYTRYRSHIIQKQNAFVSSPDKSGQVYFQEGHYRSAMEDVSLRASFDYRPNVDHRVRMGGDYLFHLFRPEQSNMSSWYKDSVVSQMNNTVFSHSLIHGHEVSLYAEDEMLLTDRLRVNAGLRFTLFHVQGETYQSFQPRFSARYLLGRNLSAKVSYTKMNQYIHLLSNSYISQPTDIWVPVTGNIRPMHAHQVTGGLFWHYKELDFSTEGYYKRMNNLVEYKDNGPVLPSFEGWEDRVGVGKGRSYGLELMVQKKTGRFNGWIGYTLSWSDRWFPDGTVNKGHRFPSKYDNRHKVDIVASYKLSKKVELTAAWMYKSGNHLTIQDVQYRPLPELTERGYQEELWWGYGENASSRNNYQLPAYHRLDLGANFYRYKKNGRMGIWNLSLCNAYFKANPFSVRPIYYQTEKGREVVLEQTLLFLFVPSVSYTYKF
;
A
#
# COMPACT_ATOMS: atom_id res chain seq x y z
N MET A 1 -7.69 14.22 -35.28
CA MET A 1 -7.15 14.63 -33.96
C MET A 1 -7.89 15.83 -33.33
N TYR A 2 -9.10 16.17 -33.76
CA TYR A 2 -9.85 17.36 -33.30
C TYR A 2 -11.22 17.04 -32.66
N ARG A 3 -11.55 15.76 -32.38
CA ARG A 3 -12.87 15.36 -31.86
C ARG A 3 -12.89 14.91 -30.38
N VAL A 4 -11.77 14.93 -29.68
CA VAL A 4 -11.70 14.48 -28.28
C VAL A 4 -11.71 15.66 -27.28
N TYR A 5 -11.44 16.87 -27.73
CA TYR A 5 -11.46 18.07 -26.86
C TYR A 5 -12.86 18.61 -26.54
N LEU A 6 -13.89 18.21 -27.28
CA LEU A 6 -15.25 18.70 -27.10
C LEU A 6 -16.08 17.91 -26.05
N PHE A 7 -15.60 16.76 -25.59
CA PHE A 7 -16.35 15.94 -24.62
C PHE A 7 -16.07 16.28 -23.15
N VAL A 8 -14.97 16.95 -22.85
CA VAL A 8 -14.63 17.36 -21.47
C VAL A 8 -15.25 18.71 -21.12
N ILE A 9 -15.54 19.56 -22.11
CA ILE A 9 -16.19 20.85 -21.91
C ILE A 9 -17.73 20.72 -21.88
N GLY A 10 -18.29 19.65 -22.42
CA GLY A 10 -19.75 19.41 -22.48
C GLY A 10 -20.42 18.97 -21.17
N ILE A 11 -19.64 18.53 -20.16
CA ILE A 11 -20.20 18.08 -18.86
C ILE A 11 -20.37 19.25 -17.87
N CYS A 12 -19.79 20.40 -18.14
CA CYS A 12 -19.95 21.59 -17.30
C CYS A 12 -21.12 22.52 -17.67
N ILE A 13 -21.88 22.24 -18.71
CA ILE A 13 -22.89 23.20 -19.23
C ILE A 13 -24.36 22.65 -19.22
N CYS A 14 -24.63 21.50 -18.62
CA CYS A 14 -25.99 21.00 -18.44
C CYS A 14 -26.41 20.93 -16.96
N CYS A 15 -26.43 22.06 -16.27
CA CYS A 15 -27.30 22.26 -15.13
C CYS A 15 -28.49 23.13 -15.61
N PRO A 16 -29.73 22.66 -15.51
CA PRO A 16 -30.88 23.53 -15.78
C PRO A 16 -30.98 24.59 -14.71
N LEU A 17 -30.99 25.84 -15.12
CA LEU A 17 -31.39 27.00 -14.34
C LEU A 17 -32.84 26.80 -13.87
N ILE A 18 -33.04 26.29 -12.66
CA ILE A 18 -34.25 26.51 -11.91
C ILE A 18 -34.08 27.82 -11.18
N GLY A 19 -34.82 28.83 -11.64
CA GLY A 19 -34.76 30.18 -11.14
C GLY A 19 -35.13 30.30 -9.65
N ALA A 20 -34.15 30.56 -8.84
CA ALA A 20 -34.32 31.35 -7.66
C ALA A 20 -33.91 32.76 -8.04
N LYS A 21 -34.84 33.69 -8.06
CA LYS A 21 -34.57 35.14 -8.12
C LYS A 21 -33.75 35.47 -6.87
N GLU A 22 -32.44 35.48 -7.01
CA GLU A 22 -31.66 36.30 -6.13
C GLU A 22 -31.82 37.75 -6.55
N PRO A 23 -32.03 38.68 -5.61
CA PRO A 23 -32.03 40.10 -5.92
C PRO A 23 -30.66 40.45 -6.50
N LEU A 24 -30.64 41.16 -7.61
CA LEU A 24 -29.45 41.77 -8.21
C LEU A 24 -28.61 42.36 -7.06
N PRO A 25 -27.25 42.18 -7.07
CA PRO A 25 -26.40 42.87 -6.15
C PRO A 25 -26.59 44.37 -6.41
N LEU A 26 -27.24 45.04 -5.48
CA LEU A 26 -27.13 46.49 -5.37
C LEU A 26 -25.63 46.80 -5.45
N LEU A 27 -25.22 47.70 -6.33
CA LEU A 27 -23.92 48.29 -6.39
C LEU A 27 -23.39 48.43 -4.97
N ALA A 28 -22.28 47.70 -4.67
CA ALA A 28 -21.65 47.78 -3.37
C ALA A 28 -21.28 49.27 -3.14
N ASP A 29 -21.94 49.88 -2.15
CA ASP A 29 -21.41 51.11 -1.61
C ASP A 29 -19.94 50.90 -1.30
N PRO A 30 -19.05 51.86 -1.62
CA PRO A 30 -17.62 51.67 -1.36
C PRO A 30 -17.47 51.31 0.11
N THR A 31 -16.84 50.19 0.40
CA THR A 31 -16.58 49.77 1.78
C THR A 31 -15.91 50.90 2.49
N PRO A 32 -16.48 51.45 3.59
CA PRO A 32 -15.93 52.59 4.26
C PRO A 32 -14.48 52.33 4.65
N THR A 33 -13.61 53.26 4.34
CA THR A 33 -12.21 53.23 4.77
C THR A 33 -12.06 53.92 6.12
N VAL A 34 -11.05 53.51 6.86
CA VAL A 34 -10.76 53.96 8.21
C VAL A 34 -9.31 54.45 8.28
N THR A 35 -9.13 55.66 8.83
CA THR A 35 -7.81 56.24 9.11
C THR A 35 -7.72 56.60 10.57
N LEU A 36 -6.89 55.89 11.33
CA LEU A 36 -6.65 56.14 12.75
C LEU A 36 -5.24 55.68 13.16
N ASP A 37 -4.67 56.36 14.16
CA ASP A 37 -3.41 55.95 14.84
C ASP A 37 -3.63 56.07 16.35
N MET A 38 -4.18 55.01 16.91
CA MET A 38 -4.51 54.94 18.34
C MET A 38 -3.66 53.85 19.02
N LYS A 39 -2.86 54.25 20.00
CA LYS A 39 -1.93 53.37 20.70
C LYS A 39 -2.21 53.32 22.19
N ARG A 40 -2.38 52.10 22.72
CA ARG A 40 -2.63 51.78 24.15
C ARG A 40 -3.83 52.54 24.73
N VAL A 41 -4.93 52.62 24.02
CA VAL A 41 -6.18 53.22 24.43
C VAL A 41 -7.23 52.16 24.76
N PRO A 42 -8.29 52.48 25.48
CA PRO A 42 -9.42 51.57 25.70
C PRO A 42 -10.04 51.18 24.36
N LEU A 43 -10.43 49.89 24.21
CA LEU A 43 -11.08 49.42 23.02
C LEU A 43 -12.30 50.21 22.63
N GLN A 44 -13.06 50.70 23.61
CA GLN A 44 -14.25 51.52 23.43
C GLN A 44 -13.94 52.81 22.63
N ASP A 45 -12.78 53.45 22.87
CA ASP A 45 -12.39 54.69 22.18
C ASP A 45 -12.08 54.40 20.70
N ILE A 46 -11.43 53.29 20.40
CA ILE A 46 -11.18 52.85 19.02
C ILE A 46 -12.51 52.60 18.30
N LEU A 47 -13.46 51.88 18.95
CA LEU A 47 -14.79 51.61 18.37
C LEU A 47 -15.56 52.87 18.09
N LEU A 48 -15.58 53.84 19.03
CA LEU A 48 -16.22 55.13 18.83
C LEU A 48 -15.61 55.95 17.66
N GLU A 49 -14.31 55.86 17.48
CA GLU A 49 -13.67 56.53 16.37
C GLU A 49 -14.00 55.86 15.03
N ILE A 50 -14.08 54.51 14.98
CA ILE A 50 -14.55 53.80 13.79
C ILE A 50 -16.02 54.13 13.49
N GLU A 51 -16.90 54.21 14.50
CA GLU A 51 -18.30 54.60 14.35
C GLU A 51 -18.45 55.99 13.71
N LYS A 52 -17.65 56.98 14.14
CA LYS A 52 -17.68 58.33 13.58
C LYS A 52 -17.26 58.37 12.10
N GLN A 53 -16.28 57.55 11.73
CA GLN A 53 -15.76 57.58 10.34
C GLN A 53 -16.64 56.77 9.39
N THR A 54 -17.29 55.69 9.88
CA THR A 54 -17.97 54.71 9.00
C THR A 54 -19.52 54.82 9.08
N GLY A 55 -20.05 55.50 10.09
CA GLY A 55 -21.51 55.56 10.32
C GLY A 55 -22.11 54.21 10.75
N LEU A 56 -21.30 53.24 11.15
CA LEU A 56 -21.71 51.98 11.72
C LEU A 56 -21.81 52.12 13.25
N PHE A 57 -22.61 51.28 13.90
CA PHE A 57 -22.80 51.27 15.34
C PHE A 57 -22.33 49.95 15.90
N PHE A 58 -21.48 49.98 16.95
CA PHE A 58 -21.09 48.77 17.65
C PHE A 58 -22.09 48.42 18.75
N SER A 59 -22.62 47.22 18.70
CA SER A 59 -23.54 46.64 19.72
C SER A 59 -22.77 45.62 20.54
N TYR A 60 -22.62 45.88 21.84
CA TYR A 60 -21.89 45.03 22.78
C TYR A 60 -22.43 45.18 24.21
N GLU A 61 -22.14 44.20 25.04
CA GLU A 61 -22.38 44.30 26.48
C GLU A 61 -21.31 45.17 27.13
N SER A 62 -21.70 46.23 27.83
CA SER A 62 -20.78 47.26 28.38
C SER A 62 -19.72 46.70 29.34
N SER A 63 -20.02 45.62 30.05
CA SER A 63 -19.09 44.90 30.92
C SER A 63 -17.91 44.27 30.14
N MET A 64 -18.16 43.88 28.90
CA MET A 64 -17.21 43.14 28.08
C MET A 64 -15.99 43.96 27.64
N LEU A 65 -16.15 45.27 27.38
CA LEU A 65 -15.08 46.13 26.92
C LEU A 65 -14.15 46.62 28.03
N LYS A 66 -14.61 46.62 29.28
CA LYS A 66 -13.83 47.10 30.44
C LYS A 66 -12.50 46.36 30.66
N GLU A 67 -12.38 45.16 30.12
CA GLU A 67 -11.17 44.35 30.23
C GLU A 67 -10.08 44.79 29.25
N PHE A 68 -10.44 45.48 28.16
CA PHE A 68 -9.54 45.84 27.05
C PHE A 68 -9.12 47.31 27.11
N ARG A 69 -8.30 47.65 28.08
CA ARG A 69 -7.88 49.03 28.36
C ARG A 69 -6.69 49.51 27.54
N HIS A 70 -5.92 48.60 26.93
CA HIS A 70 -4.67 48.92 26.24
C HIS A 70 -4.62 48.26 24.88
N VAL A 71 -5.46 48.71 23.95
CA VAL A 71 -5.52 48.19 22.57
C VAL A 71 -4.89 49.23 21.65
N SER A 72 -4.27 48.77 20.58
CA SER A 72 -3.65 49.66 19.57
C SER A 72 -4.16 49.27 18.20
N LEU A 73 -4.54 50.24 17.40
CA LEU A 73 -4.86 50.10 15.99
C LEU A 73 -4.34 51.28 15.22
N THR A 74 -3.52 50.98 14.19
CA THR A 74 -3.03 51.96 13.22
C THR A 74 -3.51 51.53 11.87
N ALA A 75 -4.25 52.40 11.18
CA ALA A 75 -4.78 52.22 9.84
C ALA A 75 -4.67 53.55 9.06
N ARG A 76 -4.34 53.51 7.80
CA ARG A 76 -4.27 54.67 6.89
C ARG A 76 -5.02 54.31 5.61
N ASP A 77 -6.23 54.84 5.50
CA ASP A 77 -7.13 54.57 4.37
C ASP A 77 -7.35 53.07 4.08
N GLU A 78 -7.46 52.28 5.15
CA GLU A 78 -7.66 50.86 5.08
C GLU A 78 -9.14 50.50 5.09
N SER A 79 -9.50 49.37 4.44
CA SER A 79 -10.90 48.91 4.47
C SER A 79 -11.34 48.57 5.87
N LEU A 80 -12.60 48.91 6.21
CA LEU A 80 -13.20 48.57 7.50
C LEU A 80 -13.03 47.08 7.85
N SER A 81 -13.21 46.21 6.89
CA SER A 81 -13.05 44.76 7.08
C SER A 81 -11.66 44.39 7.55
N TYR A 82 -10.62 45.03 6.97
CA TYR A 82 -9.24 44.85 7.36
C TYR A 82 -8.99 45.38 8.80
N CYS A 83 -9.52 46.56 9.10
CA CYS A 83 -9.37 47.19 10.42
C CYS A 83 -10.01 46.31 11.50
N LEU A 84 -11.25 45.86 11.28
CA LEU A 84 -11.96 45.00 12.25
C LEU A 84 -11.26 43.65 12.44
N LYS A 85 -10.75 43.04 11.37
CA LYS A 85 -9.99 41.79 11.46
C LYS A 85 -8.74 41.99 12.29
N ARG A 86 -7.95 43.03 12.02
CA ARG A 86 -6.71 43.34 12.74
C ARG A 86 -6.94 43.72 14.19
N LEU A 87 -8.04 44.42 14.48
CA LEU A 87 -8.45 44.81 15.83
C LEU A 87 -8.88 43.62 16.67
N PHE A 88 -9.70 42.73 16.12
CA PHE A 88 -10.32 41.64 16.90
C PHE A 88 -9.56 40.30 16.84
N GLU A 89 -8.64 40.10 15.89
CA GLU A 89 -7.83 38.87 15.77
C GLU A 89 -7.06 38.54 17.07
N PRO A 90 -6.38 39.50 17.74
CA PRO A 90 -5.68 39.25 19.02
C PRO A 90 -6.62 39.22 20.24
N LEU A 91 -7.86 39.67 20.11
CA LEU A 91 -8.80 39.75 21.22
C LEU A 91 -9.73 38.52 21.28
N PRO A 92 -10.20 38.12 22.51
CA PRO A 92 -11.17 37.05 22.65
C PRO A 92 -12.61 37.50 22.28
N LEU A 93 -12.73 38.25 21.19
CA LEU A 93 -13.95 38.82 20.67
C LEU A 93 -14.19 38.35 19.23
N VAL A 94 -15.46 38.18 18.87
CA VAL A 94 -15.91 37.97 17.50
C VAL A 94 -16.94 39.03 17.14
N TYR A 95 -16.96 39.43 15.88
CA TYR A 95 -17.93 40.41 15.40
C TYR A 95 -18.77 39.85 14.24
N ARG A 96 -19.97 40.40 14.12
CA ARG A 96 -20.86 40.16 12.99
C ARG A 96 -21.48 41.45 12.53
N ILE A 97 -21.34 41.77 11.24
CA ILE A 97 -21.95 42.95 10.64
C ILE A 97 -23.37 42.57 10.19
N THR A 98 -24.39 43.33 10.63
CA THR A 98 -25.79 43.15 10.27
C THR A 98 -26.41 44.53 10.01
N GLY A 99 -26.53 44.88 8.72
CA GLY A 99 -26.90 46.25 8.32
C GLY A 99 -25.90 47.29 8.81
N ARG A 100 -26.35 48.28 9.58
CA ARG A 100 -25.49 49.31 10.16
C ARG A 100 -24.92 48.95 11.55
N TYR A 101 -25.12 47.71 12.02
CA TYR A 101 -24.67 47.29 13.35
C TYR A 101 -23.56 46.26 13.24
N VAL A 102 -22.48 46.50 14.00
CA VAL A 102 -21.42 45.54 14.25
C VAL A 102 -21.60 44.94 15.63
N ILE A 103 -22.13 43.74 15.70
CA ILE A 103 -22.47 43.06 16.96
C ILE A 103 -21.21 42.34 17.44
N LEU A 104 -20.72 42.72 18.63
CA LEU A 104 -19.58 42.08 19.28
C LEU A 104 -20.06 41.03 20.28
N LYS A 105 -19.40 39.90 20.29
CA LYS A 105 -19.61 38.81 21.26
C LYS A 105 -18.27 38.28 21.76
N ARG A 106 -18.21 37.77 22.98
CA ARG A 106 -17.04 37.04 23.44
C ARG A 106 -16.86 35.78 22.55
N LYS A 107 -15.65 35.52 22.15
CA LYS A 107 -15.31 34.27 21.52
C LYS A 107 -15.61 33.14 22.52
N PRO A 108 -16.48 32.19 22.20
CA PRO A 108 -16.83 31.13 23.13
C PRO A 108 -15.56 30.38 23.54
N ARG A 109 -15.38 30.19 24.84
CA ARG A 109 -14.32 29.30 25.35
C ARG A 109 -14.48 27.96 24.71
N GLN A 110 -13.40 27.33 24.35
CA GLN A 110 -13.36 25.98 23.79
C GLN A 110 -12.43 25.12 24.63
N TYR A 111 -12.84 23.89 24.89
CA TYR A 111 -12.04 22.92 25.63
C TYR A 111 -11.76 21.71 24.77
N THR A 112 -10.57 21.13 24.95
CA THR A 112 -10.11 19.97 24.18
C THR A 112 -10.34 18.69 24.97
N ILE A 113 -11.04 17.75 24.35
CA ILE A 113 -11.19 16.37 24.80
C ILE A 113 -10.21 15.54 23.99
N SER A 114 -9.34 14.82 24.66
CA SER A 114 -8.41 13.90 24.01
C SER A 114 -8.40 12.57 24.73
N GLY A 115 -7.87 11.53 24.12
CA GLY A 115 -7.76 10.20 24.71
C GLY A 115 -7.47 9.14 23.66
N PHE A 116 -7.62 7.91 24.06
CA PHE A 116 -7.38 6.77 23.19
C PHE A 116 -8.65 5.95 23.00
N VAL A 117 -8.84 5.43 21.79
CA VAL A 117 -9.89 4.45 21.50
C VAL A 117 -9.26 3.07 21.54
N ARG A 118 -9.77 2.19 22.41
CA ARG A 118 -9.20 0.88 22.70
C ARG A 118 -10.24 -0.23 22.65
N ASP A 119 -9.79 -1.44 22.40
CA ASP A 119 -10.56 -2.67 22.59
C ASP A 119 -10.75 -2.92 24.09
N SER A 120 -11.98 -3.17 24.54
CA SER A 120 -12.29 -3.43 25.95
C SER A 120 -11.75 -4.77 26.45
N ALA A 121 -11.59 -5.75 25.58
CA ALA A 121 -11.16 -7.10 25.93
C ALA A 121 -9.62 -7.23 25.97
N SER A 122 -8.93 -6.68 24.96
CA SER A 122 -7.47 -6.80 24.82
C SER A 122 -6.70 -5.56 25.30
N TYR A 123 -7.36 -4.42 25.37
CA TYR A 123 -6.78 -3.09 25.60
C TYR A 123 -5.92 -2.57 24.46
N GLU A 124 -5.96 -3.23 23.30
CA GLU A 124 -5.29 -2.78 22.09
C GLU A 124 -5.90 -1.49 21.52
N SER A 125 -5.05 -0.69 20.88
CA SER A 125 -5.48 0.56 20.22
C SER A 125 -6.36 0.27 19.01
N LEU A 126 -7.47 0.98 18.82
CA LEU A 126 -8.31 0.87 17.62
C LEU A 126 -7.93 1.95 16.62
N ILE A 127 -7.41 1.53 15.45
CA ILE A 127 -6.92 2.39 14.38
C ILE A 127 -8.10 2.85 13.54
N ALA A 128 -8.16 4.15 13.21
CA ALA A 128 -9.22 4.74 12.39
C ALA A 128 -10.64 4.62 12.99
N ALA A 129 -10.76 4.46 14.32
CA ALA A 129 -12.05 4.51 15.01
C ALA A 129 -12.62 5.94 14.96
N THR A 130 -13.91 6.05 14.68
CA THR A 130 -14.60 7.33 14.59
C THR A 130 -15.07 7.78 15.97
N VAL A 131 -14.78 9.04 16.35
CA VAL A 131 -15.27 9.68 17.57
C VAL A 131 -16.06 10.92 17.17
N VAL A 132 -17.32 11.00 17.54
CA VAL A 132 -18.23 12.09 17.13
C VAL A 132 -19.00 12.61 18.33
N GLU A 133 -19.11 13.92 18.46
CA GLU A 133 -20.07 14.56 19.36
C GLU A 133 -21.45 14.61 18.70
N ARG A 134 -22.45 14.00 19.34
CA ARG A 134 -23.76 13.73 18.73
C ARG A 134 -24.58 14.95 18.37
N SER A 135 -24.51 16.02 19.17
CA SER A 135 -25.35 17.20 18.99
C SER A 135 -24.84 18.12 17.88
N SER A 136 -23.53 18.34 17.81
CA SER A 136 -22.90 19.19 16.81
C SER A 136 -22.50 18.43 15.53
N GLY A 137 -22.43 17.10 15.59
CA GLY A 137 -21.92 16.29 14.51
C GLY A 137 -20.40 16.43 14.27
N LYS A 138 -19.69 17.20 15.11
CA LYS A 138 -18.24 17.37 15.02
C LYS A 138 -17.54 16.11 15.48
N GLY A 139 -16.49 15.70 14.75
CA GLY A 139 -15.84 14.43 15.04
C GLY A 139 -14.38 14.42 14.65
N SER A 140 -13.71 13.38 15.11
CA SER A 140 -12.31 13.06 14.88
C SER A 140 -12.19 11.58 14.61
N VAL A 141 -11.11 11.18 13.92
CA VAL A 141 -10.75 9.77 13.69
C VAL A 141 -9.49 9.50 14.47
N SER A 142 -9.43 8.35 15.14
CA SER A 142 -8.22 7.94 15.87
C SER A 142 -7.06 7.69 14.89
N ASN A 143 -5.84 8.02 15.32
CA ASN A 143 -4.63 7.76 14.54
C ASN A 143 -4.21 6.27 14.64
N ASN A 144 -3.05 5.91 14.06
CA ASN A 144 -2.51 4.55 14.06
C ASN A 144 -2.22 3.97 15.46
N TYR A 145 -2.31 4.79 16.50
CA TYR A 145 -2.09 4.43 17.90
C TYR A 145 -3.34 4.62 18.77
N GLY A 146 -4.49 4.82 18.13
CA GLY A 146 -5.77 4.98 18.79
C GLY A 146 -6.03 6.39 19.35
N PHE A 147 -5.08 7.34 19.26
CA PHE A 147 -5.24 8.69 19.78
C PHE A 147 -6.28 9.49 19.00
N TYR A 148 -7.16 10.17 19.71
CA TYR A 148 -8.08 11.17 19.18
C TYR A 148 -8.02 12.48 19.97
N SER A 149 -8.40 13.57 19.33
CA SER A 149 -8.56 14.87 19.99
C SER A 149 -9.66 15.65 19.28
N ILE A 150 -10.53 16.28 20.05
CA ILE A 150 -11.66 17.09 19.56
C ILE A 150 -11.83 18.30 20.48
N THR A 151 -11.98 19.50 19.90
CA THR A 151 -12.16 20.74 20.65
C THR A 151 -13.61 21.25 20.51
N LEU A 152 -14.31 21.44 21.62
CA LEU A 152 -15.75 21.77 21.67
C LEU A 152 -16.00 22.95 22.61
N PRO A 153 -17.11 23.66 22.44
CA PRO A 153 -17.56 24.65 23.44
C PRO A 153 -17.91 23.96 24.76
N PRO A 154 -17.89 24.70 25.88
CA PRO A 154 -18.33 24.21 27.19
C PRO A 154 -19.81 23.79 27.16
N GLY A 155 -20.16 22.82 27.99
CA GLY A 155 -21.52 22.34 28.17
C GLY A 155 -21.62 20.83 28.14
N LYS A 156 -22.87 20.34 28.07
CA LYS A 156 -23.16 18.90 28.02
C LYS A 156 -22.68 18.30 26.69
N VAL A 157 -21.79 17.35 26.74
CA VAL A 157 -21.21 16.64 25.58
C VAL A 157 -21.61 15.17 25.60
N VAL A 158 -22.03 14.66 24.46
CA VAL A 158 -22.30 13.24 24.24
C VAL A 158 -21.33 12.74 23.17
N LEU A 159 -20.19 12.18 23.59
CA LEU A 159 -19.24 11.54 22.70
C LEU A 159 -19.72 10.13 22.35
N SER A 160 -19.72 9.80 21.06
CA SER A 160 -19.99 8.46 20.57
C SER A 160 -18.79 7.99 19.76
N SER A 161 -18.31 6.78 20.06
CA SER A 161 -17.25 6.14 19.26
C SER A 161 -17.77 4.87 18.59
N SER A 162 -17.30 4.62 17.38
CA SER A 162 -17.66 3.45 16.58
C SER A 162 -16.47 2.93 15.76
N TYR A 163 -16.42 1.61 15.62
CA TYR A 163 -15.42 0.92 14.80
C TYR A 163 -16.02 -0.34 14.18
N VAL A 164 -15.54 -0.75 13.01
CA VAL A 164 -16.06 -1.94 12.30
C VAL A 164 -15.80 -3.19 13.12
N GLY A 165 -16.84 -3.98 13.40
CA GLY A 165 -16.75 -5.21 14.21
C GLY A 165 -16.85 -4.97 15.73
N TYR A 166 -17.17 -3.76 16.17
CA TYR A 166 -17.32 -3.39 17.58
C TYR A 166 -18.69 -2.78 17.85
N GLU A 167 -19.15 -2.90 19.08
CA GLU A 167 -20.33 -2.23 19.57
C GLU A 167 -20.03 -0.74 19.81
N PRO A 168 -20.89 0.20 19.36
CA PRO A 168 -20.68 1.62 19.61
C PRO A 168 -20.72 1.95 21.09
N CYS A 169 -19.77 2.75 21.54
CA CYS A 169 -19.70 3.29 22.90
C CYS A 169 -20.17 4.75 22.92
N SER A 170 -20.84 5.19 23.97
CA SER A 170 -21.21 6.59 24.18
C SER A 170 -21.00 6.99 25.64
N VAL A 171 -20.35 8.15 25.83
CA VAL A 171 -20.07 8.73 27.14
C VAL A 171 -20.66 10.13 27.18
N THR A 172 -21.39 10.46 28.26
CA THR A 172 -22.01 11.76 28.48
C THR A 172 -21.36 12.43 29.69
N PHE A 173 -20.97 13.69 29.56
CA PHE A 173 -20.36 14.47 30.64
C PHE A 173 -20.50 15.97 30.38
N GLU A 174 -20.20 16.78 31.42
CA GLU A 174 -20.17 18.25 31.34
C GLU A 174 -18.73 18.70 31.04
N LEU A 175 -18.54 19.40 29.94
CA LEU A 175 -17.22 19.90 29.48
C LEU A 175 -17.00 21.31 30.07
N THR A 176 -16.19 21.38 31.13
CA THR A 176 -15.87 22.65 31.82
C THR A 176 -14.39 23.01 31.72
N ARG A 177 -13.55 22.07 31.35
CA ARG A 177 -12.08 22.20 31.19
C ARG A 177 -11.59 21.18 30.17
N ASP A 178 -10.35 21.37 29.76
CA ASP A 178 -9.64 20.35 28.95
C ASP A 178 -9.61 19.02 29.69
N THR A 179 -10.04 17.94 29.02
CA THR A 179 -10.30 16.64 29.65
C THR A 179 -9.69 15.53 28.83
N MET A 180 -9.18 14.49 29.50
CA MET A 180 -8.73 13.26 28.84
C MET A 180 -9.74 12.14 29.13
N ILE A 181 -10.26 11.49 28.09
CA ILE A 181 -11.24 10.42 28.17
C ILE A 181 -10.83 9.31 27.21
N ASP A 182 -10.54 8.14 27.75
CA ASP A 182 -10.33 6.94 26.94
C ASP A 182 -11.68 6.27 26.64
N LEU A 183 -11.86 5.83 25.40
CA LEU A 183 -13.07 5.16 24.92
C LEU A 183 -12.78 3.70 24.67
N SER A 184 -13.43 2.83 25.42
CA SER A 184 -13.29 1.37 25.28
C SER A 184 -14.49 0.80 24.53
N LEU A 185 -14.24 0.15 23.38
CA LEU A 185 -15.26 -0.49 22.56
C LEU A 185 -15.21 -2.00 22.78
N SER A 186 -16.36 -2.61 22.95
CA SER A 186 -16.47 -4.07 23.07
C SER A 186 -16.58 -4.70 21.69
N PRO A 187 -15.82 -5.79 21.40
CA PRO A 187 -16.01 -6.54 20.17
C PRO A 187 -17.47 -6.97 20.05
N ALA A 188 -18.07 -6.73 18.88
CA ALA A 188 -19.41 -7.20 18.61
C ALA A 188 -19.43 -8.71 18.69
N GLY A 189 -20.07 -9.25 19.72
CA GLY A 189 -20.12 -10.69 19.96
C GLY A 189 -20.68 -11.43 18.76
N VAL A 190 -20.14 -12.59 18.45
CA VAL A 190 -20.66 -13.50 17.41
C VAL A 190 -22.14 -13.90 17.71
N LEU A 191 -22.62 -13.56 18.88
CA LEU A 191 -23.90 -13.98 19.44
C LEU A 191 -25.06 -12.97 19.31
N GLY A 192 -24.79 -11.70 18.96
CA GLY A 192 -25.82 -10.68 18.84
C GLY A 192 -26.09 -10.32 17.37
N GLU A 193 -27.37 -10.23 17.01
CA GLU A 193 -27.79 -9.44 15.85
C GLU A 193 -27.55 -7.98 16.22
N VAL A 194 -26.32 -7.51 16.01
CA VAL A 194 -26.03 -6.08 16.18
C VAL A 194 -26.67 -5.37 15.01
N VAL A 195 -27.95 -5.07 15.16
CA VAL A 195 -28.58 -3.98 14.43
C VAL A 195 -27.96 -2.71 14.98
N ILE A 196 -26.87 -2.26 14.36
CA ILE A 196 -26.26 -0.97 14.69
C ILE A 196 -27.27 0.12 14.31
N LYS A 197 -28.23 0.40 15.18
CA LYS A 197 -29.06 1.59 15.17
C LYS A 197 -28.24 2.77 15.70
N GLY A 198 -27.22 3.18 15.00
CA GLY A 198 -26.45 4.35 15.42
C GLY A 198 -25.30 4.57 14.44
N ILE A 199 -25.43 5.67 13.69
CA ILE A 199 -24.41 6.22 12.79
C ILE A 199 -23.74 5.12 11.99
N SER A 200 -24.44 4.67 10.93
CA SER A 200 -23.78 3.93 9.83
C SER A 200 -22.52 4.68 9.44
N PRO A 201 -21.36 4.05 9.36
CA PRO A 201 -20.13 4.74 9.08
C PRO A 201 -20.19 5.32 7.67
N ARG A 202 -20.54 6.59 7.56
CA ARG A 202 -20.37 7.40 6.35
C ARG A 202 -18.90 7.74 6.13
N SER A 203 -17.99 6.84 6.56
CA SER A 203 -16.56 7.09 6.54
C SER A 203 -16.09 7.48 5.14
N ASP A 204 -16.60 6.80 4.11
CA ASP A 204 -16.18 7.05 2.75
C ASP A 204 -16.71 8.39 2.22
N VAL A 205 -17.88 8.85 2.65
CA VAL A 205 -18.41 10.18 2.29
C VAL A 205 -17.67 11.30 3.04
N LEU A 206 -17.28 11.08 4.29
CA LEU A 206 -16.70 12.11 5.16
C LEU A 206 -15.17 12.23 5.05
N ASN A 207 -14.47 11.19 4.61
CA ASN A 207 -13.04 11.25 4.40
C ASN A 207 -12.68 12.27 3.32
N SER A 208 -11.63 13.08 3.53
CA SER A 208 -11.17 14.07 2.55
C SER A 208 -10.35 13.47 1.40
N ARG A 209 -9.81 12.26 1.57
CA ARG A 209 -8.98 11.60 0.56
C ARG A 209 -9.79 10.68 -0.35
N VAL A 210 -9.28 10.50 -1.57
CA VAL A 210 -9.80 9.57 -2.59
C VAL A 210 -8.95 8.30 -2.57
N GLY A 211 -9.55 7.13 -2.82
CA GLY A 211 -8.81 5.88 -3.00
C GLY A 211 -8.13 5.34 -1.74
N VAL A 212 -8.72 5.56 -0.56
CA VAL A 212 -8.25 4.98 0.71
C VAL A 212 -9.14 3.83 1.12
N SER A 213 -8.55 2.71 1.48
CA SER A 213 -9.26 1.51 1.96
C SER A 213 -8.59 0.95 3.20
N ASP A 214 -9.35 0.77 4.27
CA ASP A 214 -8.92 0.07 5.47
C ASP A 214 -9.39 -1.39 5.41
N VAL A 215 -8.44 -2.31 5.55
CA VAL A 215 -8.67 -3.76 5.49
C VAL A 215 -8.26 -4.40 6.82
N PRO A 216 -9.19 -4.52 7.77
CA PRO A 216 -8.91 -5.20 9.04
C PRO A 216 -8.70 -6.70 8.82
N ALA A 217 -7.92 -7.33 9.69
CA ALA A 217 -7.63 -8.77 9.64
C ALA A 217 -8.89 -9.66 9.59
N SER A 218 -9.97 -9.22 10.23
CA SER A 218 -11.25 -9.95 10.19
C SER A 218 -11.82 -10.08 8.77
N ARG A 219 -11.66 -9.05 7.93
CA ARG A 219 -12.07 -9.08 6.53
C ARG A 219 -11.19 -10.02 5.70
N VAL A 220 -9.88 -10.03 5.93
CA VAL A 220 -8.96 -10.95 5.27
C VAL A 220 -9.33 -12.41 5.58
N LYS A 221 -9.60 -12.71 6.85
CA LYS A 221 -9.95 -14.06 7.34
C LYS A 221 -11.34 -14.55 6.89
N SER A 222 -12.21 -13.66 6.41
CA SER A 222 -13.55 -14.02 5.91
C SER A 222 -13.58 -14.39 4.43
N LEU A 223 -12.47 -14.29 3.68
CA LEU A 223 -12.41 -14.66 2.27
C LEU A 223 -12.10 -16.15 2.07
N PRO A 224 -12.47 -16.74 0.90
CA PRO A 224 -12.05 -18.08 0.54
C PRO A 224 -10.53 -18.22 0.60
N ALA A 225 -10.05 -19.26 1.27
CA ALA A 225 -8.63 -19.54 1.45
C ALA A 225 -8.07 -20.33 0.25
N LEU A 226 -6.89 -19.97 -0.22
CA LEU A 226 -6.14 -20.78 -1.19
C LEU A 226 -5.20 -21.72 -0.42
N LEU A 227 -5.29 -23.02 -0.64
CA LEU A 227 -4.50 -24.04 0.06
C LEU A 227 -4.57 -23.93 1.61
N GLY A 228 -5.68 -23.40 2.13
CA GLY A 228 -5.89 -23.18 3.56
C GLY A 228 -5.33 -21.88 4.12
N GLU A 229 -4.76 -21.00 3.27
CA GLU A 229 -4.19 -19.71 3.65
C GLU A 229 -5.04 -18.54 3.14
N THR A 230 -5.37 -17.61 4.03
CA THR A 230 -5.93 -16.30 3.68
C THR A 230 -4.80 -15.28 3.52
N ASP A 231 -4.99 -14.28 2.66
CA ASP A 231 -3.90 -13.41 2.24
C ASP A 231 -4.33 -11.93 2.16
N VAL A 232 -3.53 -11.05 2.78
CA VAL A 232 -3.77 -9.60 2.82
C VAL A 232 -3.67 -8.99 1.42
N VAL A 233 -2.60 -9.31 0.68
CA VAL A 233 -2.35 -8.72 -0.65
C VAL A 233 -3.41 -9.20 -1.65
N LYS A 234 -3.80 -10.48 -1.60
CA LYS A 234 -4.89 -11.01 -2.43
C LYS A 234 -6.23 -10.36 -2.12
N THR A 235 -6.46 -9.95 -0.88
CA THR A 235 -7.66 -9.17 -0.53
C THR A 235 -7.61 -7.78 -1.19
N LEU A 236 -6.45 -7.11 -1.19
CA LEU A 236 -6.26 -5.83 -1.87
C LEU A 236 -6.41 -5.94 -3.39
N GLN A 237 -5.97 -7.04 -3.99
CA GLN A 237 -6.15 -7.31 -5.44
C GLN A 237 -7.61 -7.36 -5.87
N ARG A 238 -8.57 -7.59 -4.95
CA ARG A 238 -10.02 -7.60 -5.22
C ARG A 238 -10.66 -6.20 -5.21
N LEU A 239 -9.87 -5.16 -4.97
CA LEU A 239 -10.36 -3.77 -4.99
C LEU A 239 -10.27 -3.19 -6.41
N PRO A 240 -11.16 -2.23 -6.76
CA PRO A 240 -11.08 -1.51 -8.03
C PRO A 240 -9.76 -0.76 -8.19
N GLY A 241 -9.24 -0.69 -9.42
CA GLY A 241 -7.97 -0.04 -9.75
C GLY A 241 -6.72 -0.84 -9.36
N VAL A 242 -6.89 -2.07 -8.88
CA VAL A 242 -5.81 -2.96 -8.46
C VAL A 242 -5.87 -4.24 -9.28
N THR A 243 -4.73 -4.70 -9.77
CA THR A 243 -4.64 -6.00 -10.46
C THR A 243 -3.53 -6.86 -9.84
N GLY A 244 -3.71 -8.17 -9.89
CA GLY A 244 -2.65 -9.13 -9.60
C GLY A 244 -1.88 -9.49 -10.86
N GLY A 245 -0.75 -10.17 -10.72
CA GLY A 245 0.02 -10.73 -11.84
C GLY A 245 -0.75 -11.81 -12.61
N THR A 246 -0.09 -12.90 -12.94
CA THR A 246 -0.70 -14.12 -13.51
C THR A 246 -1.47 -14.90 -12.45
N GLU A 247 -1.99 -16.06 -12.79
CA GLU A 247 -2.84 -16.86 -11.90
C GLU A 247 -2.16 -17.16 -10.54
N GLY A 248 -2.87 -16.85 -9.46
CA GLY A 248 -2.43 -17.18 -8.11
C GLY A 248 -1.39 -16.24 -7.49
N MET A 249 -0.80 -15.34 -8.26
CA MET A 249 0.31 -14.48 -7.80
C MET A 249 -0.14 -13.36 -6.83
N SER A 250 0.71 -13.04 -5.87
CA SER A 250 0.50 -11.97 -4.87
C SER A 250 1.00 -10.59 -5.32
N GLY A 251 1.48 -10.43 -6.55
CA GLY A 251 1.90 -9.13 -7.08
C GLY A 251 0.78 -8.10 -7.01
N LEU A 252 1.12 -6.87 -6.66
CA LEU A 252 0.18 -5.75 -6.56
C LEU A 252 0.53 -4.70 -7.61
N PHE A 253 -0.39 -4.44 -8.54
CA PHE A 253 -0.24 -3.47 -9.61
C PHE A 253 -1.40 -2.48 -9.54
N VAL A 254 -1.10 -1.21 -9.27
CA VAL A 254 -2.13 -0.22 -8.93
C VAL A 254 -2.11 0.90 -9.95
N ARG A 255 -3.26 1.14 -10.62
CA ARG A 255 -3.43 2.24 -11.57
C ARG A 255 -2.28 2.34 -12.58
N GLY A 256 -1.89 1.19 -13.16
CA GLY A 256 -0.84 1.09 -14.19
C GLY A 256 0.60 1.28 -13.71
N GLY A 257 0.84 1.26 -12.39
CA GLY A 257 2.19 1.16 -11.83
C GLY A 257 2.67 -0.28 -11.76
N ASP A 258 3.98 -0.46 -11.67
CA ASP A 258 4.63 -1.75 -11.48
C ASP A 258 4.60 -2.22 -10.02
N GLY A 259 5.11 -3.43 -9.78
CA GLY A 259 5.16 -4.01 -8.43
C GLY A 259 5.97 -3.17 -7.45
N ASP A 260 7.12 -2.66 -7.88
CA ASP A 260 8.03 -1.84 -7.09
C ASP A 260 7.58 -0.37 -6.95
N ASP A 261 6.58 0.08 -7.72
CA ASP A 261 5.94 1.39 -7.54
C ASP A 261 5.06 1.46 -6.27
N ASN A 262 4.90 0.35 -5.56
CA ASN A 262 4.10 0.27 -4.34
C ASN A 262 5.00 0.24 -3.11
N LEU A 263 4.67 1.05 -2.10
CA LEU A 263 5.35 1.04 -0.81
C LEU A 263 4.62 0.09 0.14
N PHE A 264 5.24 -1.02 0.47
CA PHE A 264 4.77 -1.88 1.55
C PHE A 264 5.51 -1.55 2.83
N LEU A 265 4.77 -1.31 3.89
CA LEU A 265 5.29 -1.02 5.22
C LEU A 265 4.79 -2.06 6.22
N LEU A 266 5.68 -2.52 7.09
CA LEU A 266 5.35 -3.33 8.27
C LEU A 266 5.78 -2.55 9.52
N ASP A 267 4.81 -2.15 10.34
CA ASP A 267 5.02 -1.26 11.50
C ASP A 267 5.86 -0.01 11.16
N GLY A 268 5.68 0.53 9.94
CA GLY A 268 6.33 1.74 9.46
C GLY A 268 7.67 1.54 8.73
N ASN A 269 8.21 0.33 8.62
CA ASN A 269 9.44 0.03 7.89
C ASN A 269 9.17 -0.64 6.54
N PRO A 270 9.95 -0.34 5.48
CA PRO A 270 9.74 -0.90 4.16
C PRO A 270 9.96 -2.41 4.13
N VAL A 271 9.16 -3.10 3.33
CA VAL A 271 9.28 -4.54 3.01
C VAL A 271 9.62 -4.65 1.54
N TYR A 272 10.81 -5.16 1.21
CA TYR A 272 11.29 -5.20 -0.17
C TYR A 272 10.85 -6.43 -0.95
N HIS A 273 10.66 -7.55 -0.28
CA HIS A 273 10.10 -8.76 -0.88
C HIS A 273 8.81 -9.13 -0.13
N THR A 274 7.69 -9.06 -0.82
CA THR A 274 6.37 -9.08 -0.19
C THR A 274 5.66 -10.42 -0.32
N ASP A 275 6.34 -11.43 -0.86
CA ASP A 275 5.71 -12.71 -1.17
C ASP A 275 6.58 -13.93 -0.82
N HIS A 276 5.92 -15.08 -0.69
CA HIS A 276 6.45 -16.41 -0.53
C HIS A 276 5.99 -17.30 -1.68
N VAL A 277 6.61 -18.49 -1.82
CA VAL A 277 6.24 -19.49 -2.83
C VAL A 277 6.25 -18.89 -4.24
N LEU A 278 7.35 -18.19 -4.61
CA LEU A 278 7.50 -17.57 -5.94
C LEU A 278 6.33 -16.61 -6.27
N GLY A 279 5.77 -15.94 -5.28
CA GLY A 279 4.69 -14.98 -5.43
C GLY A 279 3.28 -15.51 -5.18
N PHE A 280 3.10 -16.75 -4.75
CA PHE A 280 1.76 -17.30 -4.49
C PHE A 280 1.13 -16.87 -3.16
N PHE A 281 1.91 -16.45 -2.18
CA PHE A 281 1.40 -15.99 -0.87
C PHE A 281 2.15 -14.76 -0.43
N SER A 282 1.47 -13.87 0.29
CA SER A 282 2.14 -12.70 0.84
C SER A 282 2.95 -13.03 2.09
N ALA A 283 3.98 -12.23 2.32
CA ALA A 283 4.82 -12.26 3.51
C ALA A 283 4.06 -11.85 4.79
N PHE A 284 2.84 -11.31 4.64
CA PHE A 284 2.03 -10.82 5.76
C PHE A 284 1.20 -11.95 6.37
N ASN A 285 1.66 -12.49 7.50
CA ASN A 285 0.92 -13.51 8.23
C ASN A 285 -0.40 -12.95 8.78
N PRO A 286 -1.59 -13.46 8.35
CA PRO A 286 -2.88 -12.91 8.74
C PRO A 286 -3.19 -13.02 10.25
N ASP A 287 -2.45 -13.84 11.00
CA ASP A 287 -2.60 -13.94 12.45
C ASP A 287 -1.78 -12.88 13.19
N ALA A 288 -0.70 -12.37 12.58
CA ALA A 288 0.10 -11.27 13.12
C ALA A 288 -0.45 -9.89 12.74
N VAL A 289 -1.20 -9.79 11.63
CA VAL A 289 -1.69 -8.52 11.11
C VAL A 289 -2.94 -8.06 11.85
N LYS A 290 -2.96 -6.80 12.28
CA LYS A 290 -4.10 -6.11 12.86
C LYS A 290 -4.94 -5.40 11.82
N ASN A 291 -4.29 -4.58 11.00
CA ASN A 291 -4.93 -3.79 9.94
C ASN A 291 -3.94 -3.54 8.80
N ALA A 292 -4.47 -3.38 7.59
CA ALA A 292 -3.74 -2.86 6.45
C ALA A 292 -4.49 -1.65 5.89
N THR A 293 -3.85 -0.48 5.92
CA THR A 293 -4.38 0.73 5.28
C THR A 293 -3.76 0.87 3.91
N PHE A 294 -4.61 0.93 2.90
CA PHE A 294 -4.21 0.96 1.51
C PHE A 294 -4.60 2.30 0.85
N TYR A 295 -3.63 2.96 0.23
CA TYR A 295 -3.77 4.23 -0.47
C TYR A 295 -3.46 4.06 -1.96
N LYS A 296 -4.42 4.34 -2.84
CA LYS A 296 -4.27 4.28 -4.30
C LYS A 296 -3.86 5.64 -4.89
N GLY A 297 -2.67 6.17 -4.51
CA GLY A 297 -2.09 7.37 -5.08
C GLY A 297 -2.47 8.71 -4.44
N SER A 298 -3.44 8.75 -3.52
CA SER A 298 -3.78 9.95 -2.73
C SER A 298 -3.34 9.78 -1.27
N PHE A 299 -2.07 9.44 -1.08
CA PHE A 299 -1.54 9.16 0.24
C PHE A 299 -1.02 10.42 0.96
N PRO A 300 -1.00 10.42 2.30
CA PRO A 300 -0.49 11.50 3.13
C PRO A 300 0.94 11.93 2.80
N ALA A 301 1.30 13.17 3.15
CA ALA A 301 2.65 13.70 2.92
C ALA A 301 3.75 12.95 3.68
N GLU A 302 3.39 12.21 4.73
CA GLU A 302 4.30 11.33 5.49
C GLU A 302 4.88 10.17 4.67
N TYR A 303 4.20 9.72 3.61
CA TYR A 303 4.69 8.64 2.76
C TYR A 303 5.35 9.20 1.49
N GLY A 304 6.41 8.57 1.02
CA GLY A 304 7.15 8.95 -0.20
C GLY A 304 7.92 7.77 -0.80
N GLY A 305 8.73 8.06 -1.81
CA GLY A 305 9.67 7.08 -2.39
C GLY A 305 9.05 6.05 -3.34
N ARG A 306 7.75 6.17 -3.69
CA ARG A 306 7.06 5.26 -4.64
C ARG A 306 6.06 6.01 -5.52
N LEU A 307 5.73 5.44 -6.70
CA LEU A 307 4.93 6.10 -7.74
C LEU A 307 3.46 5.71 -7.78
N SER A 308 3.01 4.69 -7.03
CA SER A 308 1.68 4.15 -7.26
C SER A 308 0.82 4.07 -6.01
N SER A 309 1.21 3.28 -5.03
CA SER A 309 0.39 3.07 -3.84
C SER A 309 1.22 2.92 -2.57
N VAL A 310 0.51 2.97 -1.43
CA VAL A 310 1.08 2.66 -0.12
C VAL A 310 0.20 1.64 0.57
N VAL A 311 0.80 0.58 1.08
CA VAL A 311 0.17 -0.44 1.93
C VAL A 311 0.85 -0.38 3.30
N ASP A 312 0.20 0.25 4.28
CA ASP A 312 0.71 0.33 5.65
C ASP A 312 0.09 -0.79 6.50
N VAL A 313 0.88 -1.83 6.76
CA VAL A 313 0.48 -2.99 7.56
C VAL A 313 0.94 -2.80 8.99
N ARG A 314 -0.01 -2.91 9.93
CA ARG A 314 0.24 -2.85 11.36
C ARG A 314 0.03 -4.21 12.00
N THR A 315 0.97 -4.62 12.83
CA THR A 315 0.90 -5.88 13.57
C THR A 315 0.14 -5.72 14.89
N ASN A 316 -0.40 -6.84 15.39
CA ASN A 316 -1.07 -6.90 16.67
C ASN A 316 -0.14 -6.46 17.81
N GLU A 317 -0.70 -5.76 18.80
CA GLU A 317 0.03 -5.29 19.98
C GLU A 317 0.05 -6.34 21.10
N GLY A 318 -0.87 -7.29 21.04
CA GLY A 318 -1.07 -8.33 22.04
C GLY A 318 -2.03 -7.93 23.17
N ASN A 319 -2.62 -8.92 23.81
CA ASN A 319 -3.58 -8.75 24.88
C ASN A 319 -2.88 -8.40 26.20
N ARG A 320 -3.29 -7.30 26.86
CA ARG A 320 -2.71 -6.87 28.13
C ARG A 320 -3.40 -7.46 29.37
N LYS A 321 -4.51 -8.17 29.18
CA LYS A 321 -5.35 -8.69 30.28
C LYS A 321 -5.20 -10.19 30.48
N GLU A 322 -5.26 -10.95 29.39
CA GLU A 322 -5.34 -12.40 29.40
C GLU A 322 -4.46 -13.00 28.29
N TYR A 323 -4.07 -14.27 28.47
CA TYR A 323 -3.36 -15.02 27.46
C TYR A 323 -4.33 -15.60 26.44
N HIS A 324 -4.08 -15.39 25.19
CA HIS A 324 -4.83 -15.96 24.07
C HIS A 324 -3.88 -16.51 23.03
N GLY A 325 -4.38 -17.45 22.26
CA GLY A 325 -3.59 -17.98 21.16
C GLY A 325 -4.46 -18.70 20.14
N ASN A 326 -3.85 -18.98 19.01
CA ASN A 326 -4.45 -19.84 18.01
C ASN A 326 -3.38 -20.73 17.36
N ILE A 327 -3.80 -21.93 16.99
CA ILE A 327 -3.02 -22.84 16.16
C ILE A 327 -3.89 -23.16 14.95
N SER A 328 -3.32 -23.03 13.75
CA SER A 328 -3.99 -23.30 12.49
C SER A 328 -3.16 -24.25 11.65
N ILE A 329 -3.78 -25.27 11.08
CA ILE A 329 -3.16 -26.23 10.17
C ILE A 329 -3.96 -26.21 8.87
N GLY A 330 -3.30 -25.83 7.79
CA GLY A 330 -3.82 -25.87 6.42
C GLY A 330 -3.09 -26.89 5.56
N LEU A 331 -3.49 -27.01 4.30
CA LEU A 331 -2.83 -27.92 3.35
C LEU A 331 -1.38 -27.51 3.08
N LEU A 332 -1.08 -26.20 3.03
CA LEU A 332 0.24 -25.69 2.69
C LEU A 332 1.12 -25.47 3.92
N ALA A 333 0.57 -24.83 4.96
CA ALA A 333 1.34 -24.36 6.09
C ALA A 333 0.61 -24.56 7.42
N ALA A 334 1.40 -24.59 8.47
CA ALA A 334 0.94 -24.50 9.85
C ALA A 334 1.28 -23.13 10.43
N ARG A 335 0.40 -22.58 11.27
CA ARG A 335 0.55 -21.30 11.94
C ARG A 335 0.26 -21.45 13.43
N ALA A 336 0.98 -20.68 14.21
CA ALA A 336 0.69 -20.52 15.64
C ALA A 336 0.84 -19.05 16.02
N ASN A 337 -0.07 -18.56 16.82
CA ASN A 337 -0.01 -17.25 17.43
C ASN A 337 -0.24 -17.37 18.93
N LEU A 338 0.56 -16.63 19.71
CA LEU A 338 0.43 -16.52 21.15
C LEU A 338 0.58 -15.07 21.56
N GLU A 339 -0.35 -14.59 22.37
CA GLU A 339 -0.34 -13.23 22.91
C GLU A 339 -0.76 -13.21 24.37
N GLY A 340 -0.31 -12.21 25.09
CA GLY A 340 -0.69 -12.06 26.49
C GLY A 340 0.08 -10.96 27.19
N PRO A 341 -0.27 -10.72 28.48
CA PRO A 341 0.43 -9.75 29.29
C PRO A 341 1.82 -10.25 29.72
N ILE A 342 2.84 -9.38 29.66
CA ILE A 342 4.08 -9.54 30.37
C ILE A 342 3.90 -8.96 31.78
N ILE A 343 3.37 -7.73 31.85
CA ILE A 343 2.92 -7.07 33.07
C ILE A 343 1.47 -6.67 32.82
N LYS A 344 0.53 -7.23 33.61
CA LYS A 344 -0.90 -6.98 33.43
C LYS A 344 -1.20 -5.48 33.37
N ASP A 345 -2.05 -5.10 32.42
CA ASP A 345 -2.48 -3.74 32.09
C ASP A 345 -1.37 -2.76 31.64
N ARG A 346 -0.08 -3.15 31.69
CA ARG A 346 1.05 -2.29 31.30
C ARG A 346 1.77 -2.73 30.05
N SER A 347 1.99 -4.03 29.91
CA SER A 347 2.74 -4.55 28.76
C SER A 347 2.14 -5.82 28.23
N SER A 348 2.32 -6.03 26.93
CA SER A 348 1.87 -7.21 26.22
C SER A 348 2.92 -7.68 25.23
N PHE A 349 2.78 -8.94 24.83
CA PHE A 349 3.51 -9.49 23.69
C PHE A 349 2.56 -10.16 22.72
N ASN A 350 2.97 -10.22 21.47
CA ASN A 350 2.37 -11.05 20.43
C ASN A 350 3.48 -11.74 19.66
N VAL A 351 3.43 -13.05 19.53
CA VAL A 351 4.36 -13.86 18.74
C VAL A 351 3.56 -14.73 17.79
N SER A 352 3.88 -14.64 16.50
CA SER A 352 3.21 -15.39 15.46
C SER A 352 4.25 -16.07 14.57
N VAL A 353 4.09 -17.36 14.34
CA VAL A 353 4.97 -18.14 13.46
C VAL A 353 4.15 -18.83 12.39
N ARG A 354 4.72 -18.97 11.19
CA ARG A 354 4.14 -19.72 10.08
C ARG A 354 5.25 -20.49 9.37
N ARG A 355 4.97 -21.76 9.00
CA ARG A 355 5.89 -22.58 8.23
C ARG A 355 5.12 -23.51 7.28
N THR A 356 5.63 -23.69 6.06
CA THR A 356 5.16 -24.79 5.20
C THR A 356 5.61 -26.15 5.74
N TRP A 357 4.83 -27.17 5.44
CA TRP A 357 5.11 -28.55 5.84
C TRP A 357 4.95 -29.54 4.68
N MET A 358 4.77 -29.03 3.47
CA MET A 358 4.59 -29.82 2.24
C MET A 358 5.74 -30.80 2.00
N GLU A 359 6.96 -30.44 2.40
CA GLU A 359 8.12 -31.31 2.26
C GLU A 359 7.97 -32.65 2.99
N LEU A 360 7.19 -32.70 4.08
CA LEU A 360 6.91 -33.95 4.81
C LEU A 360 6.08 -34.95 3.99
N ILE A 361 5.28 -34.44 3.04
CA ILE A 361 4.46 -35.28 2.14
C ILE A 361 5.25 -35.57 0.84
N THR A 362 5.91 -34.56 0.30
CA THR A 362 6.59 -34.69 -1.00
C THR A 362 7.85 -35.55 -0.91
N TRP A 363 8.59 -35.50 0.20
CA TRP A 363 9.83 -36.26 0.38
C TRP A 363 9.63 -37.78 0.27
N PRO A 364 8.67 -38.45 0.94
CA PRO A 364 8.45 -39.88 0.74
C PRO A 364 8.05 -40.26 -0.70
N LEU A 365 7.23 -39.41 -1.32
CA LEU A 365 6.79 -39.60 -2.71
C LEU A 365 7.98 -39.50 -3.68
N MET A 366 8.82 -38.46 -3.54
CA MET A 366 10.03 -38.29 -4.31
C MET A 366 10.99 -39.48 -4.16
N THR A 367 11.19 -39.94 -2.93
CA THR A 367 12.01 -41.13 -2.65
C THR A 367 11.49 -42.38 -3.36
N ALA A 368 10.16 -42.54 -3.43
CA ALA A 368 9.55 -43.67 -4.14
C ALA A 368 9.71 -43.58 -5.66
N VAL A 369 9.60 -42.37 -6.22
CA VAL A 369 9.81 -42.11 -7.66
C VAL A 369 11.28 -42.32 -8.03
N ASN A 370 12.23 -41.79 -7.25
CA ASN A 370 13.65 -41.87 -7.49
C ASN A 370 14.22 -43.30 -7.48
N LYS A 371 13.58 -44.21 -6.73
CA LYS A 371 13.96 -45.64 -6.76
C LYS A 371 13.82 -46.29 -8.13
N LYS A 372 12.89 -45.81 -8.96
CA LYS A 372 12.57 -46.38 -10.28
C LYS A 372 13.11 -45.55 -11.43
N ALA A 373 13.61 -44.34 -11.19
CA ALA A 373 14.11 -43.45 -12.23
C ALA A 373 15.62 -43.65 -12.44
N ASP A 374 16.10 -43.33 -13.64
CA ASP A 374 17.53 -43.33 -13.97
C ASP A 374 18.27 -42.14 -13.40
N THR A 375 17.52 -41.13 -12.99
CA THR A 375 18.01 -39.92 -12.33
C THR A 375 17.39 -39.77 -10.95
N GLU A 376 18.19 -39.24 -10.00
CA GLU A 376 17.71 -38.91 -8.68
C GLU A 376 17.32 -37.42 -8.59
N TRP A 377 16.02 -37.14 -8.50
CA TRP A 377 15.50 -35.80 -8.36
C TRP A 377 15.62 -35.29 -6.93
N LYS A 378 16.19 -34.10 -6.75
CA LYS A 378 16.39 -33.40 -5.47
C LYS A 378 15.59 -32.11 -5.46
N GLY A 379 14.25 -32.20 -5.43
CA GLY A 379 13.37 -31.05 -5.43
C GLY A 379 12.83 -30.74 -4.04
N GLY A 380 12.64 -29.49 -3.74
CA GLY A 380 11.99 -29.08 -2.50
C GLY A 380 11.78 -27.58 -2.39
N TYR A 381 10.72 -27.21 -1.71
CA TYR A 381 10.42 -25.83 -1.37
C TYR A 381 9.87 -25.74 0.05
N HIS A 382 10.38 -24.81 0.82
CA HIS A 382 9.79 -24.44 2.11
C HIS A 382 10.00 -22.95 2.38
N PHE A 383 9.07 -22.37 3.15
CA PHE A 383 9.25 -21.06 3.74
C PHE A 383 8.85 -21.09 5.22
N TYR A 384 9.34 -20.10 5.94
CA TYR A 384 8.89 -19.79 7.28
C TYR A 384 8.89 -18.29 7.49
N ASP A 385 7.99 -17.81 8.36
CA ASP A 385 8.01 -16.46 8.88
C ASP A 385 7.70 -16.43 10.38
N MET A 386 8.24 -15.41 11.02
CA MET A 386 8.04 -15.13 12.42
C MET A 386 7.79 -13.63 12.60
N ASN A 387 6.76 -13.29 13.32
CA ASN A 387 6.48 -11.94 13.80
C ASN A 387 6.52 -11.96 15.33
N ALA A 388 7.17 -10.99 15.93
CA ALA A 388 7.18 -10.81 17.37
C ALA A 388 7.05 -9.32 17.68
N LYS A 389 6.18 -8.97 18.63
CA LYS A 389 6.02 -7.59 19.10
C LYS A 389 5.86 -7.57 20.60
N VAL A 390 6.53 -6.62 21.23
CA VAL A 390 6.41 -6.32 22.66
C VAL A 390 6.03 -4.86 22.78
N ASP A 391 5.05 -4.59 23.60
CA ASP A 391 4.51 -3.26 23.85
C ASP A 391 4.57 -2.95 25.35
N TYR A 392 4.97 -1.72 25.70
CA TYR A 392 5.08 -1.27 27.07
C TYR A 392 4.56 0.16 27.24
N SER A 393 3.63 0.36 28.16
CA SER A 393 3.13 1.68 28.58
C SER A 393 3.87 2.14 29.83
N PHE A 394 4.71 3.15 29.69
CA PHE A 394 5.40 3.78 30.82
C PHE A 394 4.42 4.59 31.68
N THR A 395 3.56 5.34 30.99
CA THR A 395 2.47 6.14 31.56
C THR A 395 1.29 6.15 30.59
N ASP A 396 0.16 6.72 30.97
CA ASP A 396 -0.99 6.93 30.07
C ASP A 396 -0.65 7.79 28.84
N ARG A 397 0.47 8.54 28.89
CA ARG A 397 0.92 9.43 27.81
C ARG A 397 2.14 8.91 27.03
N SER A 398 2.82 7.91 27.56
CA SER A 398 4.09 7.41 27.01
C SER A 398 4.08 5.91 26.84
N ARG A 399 4.28 5.48 25.60
CA ARG A 399 4.23 4.07 25.22
C ARG A 399 5.33 3.77 24.21
N ALA A 400 6.04 2.66 24.38
CA ALA A 400 7.02 2.18 23.42
C ALA A 400 6.70 0.76 22.97
N TYR A 401 7.17 0.41 21.79
CA TYR A 401 7.11 -0.96 21.27
C TYR A 401 8.41 -1.36 20.59
N LEU A 402 8.66 -2.67 20.60
CA LEU A 402 9.65 -3.33 19.77
C LEU A 402 8.93 -4.35 18.91
N SER A 403 9.17 -4.34 17.60
CA SER A 403 8.66 -5.35 16.71
C SER A 403 9.76 -5.96 15.85
N PHE A 404 9.59 -7.22 15.52
CA PHE A 404 10.54 -8.01 14.77
C PHE A 404 9.78 -8.86 13.75
N TYR A 405 10.30 -8.92 12.53
CA TYR A 405 9.85 -9.81 11.48
C TYR A 405 11.04 -10.48 10.81
N MET A 406 10.91 -11.77 10.58
CA MET A 406 11.83 -12.55 9.78
C MET A 406 11.02 -13.50 8.89
N GLY A 407 11.27 -13.44 7.58
CA GLY A 407 10.71 -14.36 6.60
C GLY A 407 11.80 -14.87 5.68
N SER A 408 11.80 -16.16 5.37
CA SER A 408 12.78 -16.78 4.48
C SER A 408 12.15 -17.91 3.69
N ASP A 409 12.52 -17.96 2.43
CA ASP A 409 12.18 -18.99 1.46
C ASP A 409 13.43 -19.77 1.05
N SER A 410 13.25 -21.05 0.77
CA SER A 410 14.28 -21.92 0.23
C SER A 410 13.70 -22.81 -0.85
N TYR A 411 14.22 -22.69 -2.05
CA TYR A 411 13.88 -23.50 -3.20
C TYR A 411 15.11 -24.31 -3.62
N ARG A 412 14.92 -25.57 -3.90
CA ARG A 412 15.94 -26.46 -4.46
C ARG A 412 15.36 -27.22 -5.64
N ASN A 413 16.11 -27.29 -6.71
CA ASN A 413 15.86 -28.16 -7.86
C ASN A 413 17.17 -28.77 -8.30
N GLY A 414 17.30 -30.07 -8.14
CA GLY A 414 18.52 -30.79 -8.47
C GLY A 414 18.19 -32.12 -9.14
N GLU A 415 19.13 -32.60 -9.90
CA GLU A 415 19.07 -33.84 -10.63
C GLU A 415 20.48 -34.48 -10.60
N ASP A 416 20.59 -35.66 -10.03
CA ASP A 416 21.81 -36.46 -10.06
C ASP A 416 21.60 -37.65 -10.97
N SER A 417 22.44 -37.80 -11.95
CA SER A 417 22.44 -38.98 -12.84
C SER A 417 22.93 -40.21 -12.10
N LYS A 418 22.29 -41.35 -12.30
CA LYS A 418 22.80 -42.65 -11.85
C LYS A 418 23.84 -43.23 -12.80
N ASP A 419 23.96 -42.66 -13.99
CA ASP A 419 25.01 -43.00 -14.94
C ASP A 419 26.32 -42.28 -14.59
N ILE A 420 27.43 -42.98 -14.61
CA ILE A 420 28.79 -42.48 -14.34
C ILE A 420 29.18 -41.37 -15.34
N HIS A 421 28.59 -41.39 -16.53
CA HIS A 421 28.80 -40.39 -17.58
C HIS A 421 27.71 -39.34 -17.64
N GLY A 422 26.76 -39.36 -16.68
CA GLY A 422 25.65 -38.45 -16.62
C GLY A 422 26.02 -37.06 -16.08
N GLU A 423 25.09 -36.17 -16.19
CA GLU A 423 25.21 -34.80 -15.71
C GLU A 423 24.45 -34.62 -14.39
N ASP A 424 25.12 -34.06 -13.40
CA ASP A 424 24.47 -33.65 -12.15
C ASP A 424 24.24 -32.15 -12.16
N ARG A 425 23.05 -31.72 -11.72
CA ARG A 425 22.69 -30.32 -11.58
C ARG A 425 22.07 -30.08 -10.21
N ASP A 426 22.48 -29.02 -9.52
CA ASP A 426 21.88 -28.62 -8.25
C ASP A 426 21.72 -27.10 -8.23
N PHE A 427 20.46 -26.65 -8.33
CA PHE A 427 20.06 -25.26 -8.23
C PHE A 427 19.43 -25.02 -6.86
N ARG A 428 19.97 -24.06 -6.10
CA ARG A 428 19.43 -23.63 -4.81
C ARG A 428 19.23 -22.14 -4.81
N TRP A 429 18.06 -21.70 -4.38
CA TRP A 429 17.76 -20.29 -4.21
C TRP A 429 17.17 -20.06 -2.81
N ARG A 430 17.78 -19.12 -2.08
CA ARG A 430 17.29 -18.67 -0.77
C ARG A 430 17.11 -17.17 -0.80
N TRP A 431 15.96 -16.71 -0.31
CA TRP A 431 15.67 -15.28 -0.21
C TRP A 431 14.82 -14.98 1.02
N GLY A 432 14.72 -13.69 1.39
CA GLY A 432 13.88 -13.27 2.50
C GLY A 432 14.21 -11.92 3.07
N ASN A 433 13.39 -11.51 4.05
CA ASN A 433 13.50 -10.25 4.75
C ASN A 433 13.79 -10.46 6.24
N LEU A 434 14.47 -9.47 6.81
CA LEU A 434 14.63 -9.27 8.24
C LEU A 434 14.27 -7.81 8.55
N ILE A 435 13.32 -7.58 9.46
CA ILE A 435 12.88 -6.24 9.84
C ILE A 435 12.85 -6.14 11.35
N GLY A 436 13.51 -5.11 11.90
CA GLY A 436 13.43 -4.73 13.30
C GLY A 436 12.89 -3.31 13.41
N SER A 437 11.94 -3.07 14.30
CA SER A 437 11.37 -1.74 14.57
C SER A 437 11.36 -1.44 16.04
N ALA A 438 11.70 -0.21 16.39
CA ALA A 438 11.50 0.37 17.72
C ALA A 438 10.69 1.65 17.57
N GLY A 439 9.60 1.77 18.32
CA GLY A 439 8.75 2.95 18.28
C GLY A 439 8.46 3.49 19.67
N TRP A 440 8.42 4.81 19.78
CA TRP A 440 8.02 5.53 20.97
C TRP A 440 6.95 6.55 20.64
N ASN A 441 5.81 6.44 21.33
CA ASN A 441 4.66 7.29 21.19
C ASN A 441 4.53 8.15 22.45
N TYR A 442 4.41 9.46 22.27
CA TYR A 442 4.35 10.39 23.37
C TYR A 442 3.27 11.47 23.17
N LEU A 443 2.31 11.54 24.10
CA LEU A 443 1.32 12.59 24.13
C LEU A 443 1.92 13.82 24.85
N ILE A 444 2.51 14.74 24.07
CA ILE A 444 3.17 15.94 24.58
C ILE A 444 2.15 16.81 25.34
N ASN A 445 1.02 17.04 24.70
CA ASN A 445 -0.13 17.70 25.32
C ASN A 445 -1.43 17.23 24.65
N ARG A 446 -2.59 17.68 25.12
CA ARG A 446 -3.90 17.23 24.61
C ARG A 446 -4.15 17.43 23.11
N LYS A 447 -3.35 18.27 22.47
CA LYS A 447 -3.46 18.66 21.05
C LYS A 447 -2.30 18.13 20.20
N LEU A 448 -1.20 17.70 20.81
CA LEU A 448 0.03 17.31 20.11
C LEU A 448 0.48 15.91 20.52
N PHE A 449 0.45 15.02 19.57
CA PHE A 449 0.93 13.65 19.69
C PHE A 449 2.20 13.47 18.85
N ALA A 450 3.24 12.90 19.41
CA ALA A 450 4.51 12.61 18.75
C ALA A 450 4.74 11.11 18.63
N THR A 451 5.33 10.69 17.52
CA THR A 451 5.80 9.33 17.28
C THR A 451 7.23 9.36 16.77
N PHE A 452 8.10 8.62 17.41
CA PHE A 452 9.47 8.38 16.98
C PHE A 452 9.62 6.91 16.62
N THR A 453 10.18 6.61 15.45
CA THR A 453 10.36 5.24 14.99
C THR A 453 11.78 5.08 14.46
N GLY A 454 12.50 4.06 14.93
CA GLY A 454 13.75 3.59 14.35
C GLY A 454 13.54 2.20 13.75
N GLY A 455 14.19 1.91 12.65
CA GLY A 455 14.03 0.63 11.97
C GLY A 455 15.29 0.16 11.25
N TYR A 456 15.40 -1.15 11.14
CA TYR A 456 16.36 -1.83 10.29
C TYR A 456 15.60 -2.80 9.40
N THR A 457 15.84 -2.73 8.10
CA THR A 457 15.29 -3.66 7.10
C THR A 457 16.42 -4.24 6.28
N ARG A 458 16.37 -5.55 6.01
CA ARG A 458 17.29 -6.24 5.14
C ARG A 458 16.56 -7.23 4.25
N TYR A 459 16.78 -7.11 2.95
CA TYR A 459 16.43 -8.11 1.95
C TYR A 459 17.70 -8.79 1.44
N ARG A 460 17.66 -10.12 1.23
CA ARG A 460 18.75 -10.90 0.61
C ARG A 460 18.19 -11.95 -0.32
N SER A 461 18.87 -12.15 -1.44
CA SER A 461 18.68 -13.25 -2.39
C SER A 461 20.03 -13.92 -2.64
N HIS A 462 20.09 -15.24 -2.59
CA HIS A 462 21.30 -16.01 -2.83
C HIS A 462 20.97 -17.25 -3.64
N ILE A 463 21.56 -17.33 -4.83
CA ILE A 463 21.49 -18.49 -5.73
C ILE A 463 22.82 -19.22 -5.68
N ILE A 464 22.76 -20.53 -5.66
CA ILE A 464 23.86 -21.44 -5.85
C ILE A 464 23.48 -22.37 -6.98
N GLN A 465 24.26 -22.39 -8.02
CA GLN A 465 24.10 -23.31 -9.14
C GLN A 465 25.36 -24.19 -9.25
N LYS A 466 25.18 -25.51 -9.22
CA LYS A 466 26.24 -26.47 -9.39
C LYS A 466 25.91 -27.38 -10.57
N GLN A 467 26.93 -27.67 -11.37
CA GLN A 467 26.84 -28.56 -12.49
C GLN A 467 28.11 -29.41 -12.58
N ASN A 468 27.94 -30.70 -12.68
CA ASN A 468 28.99 -31.66 -12.94
C ASN A 468 28.62 -32.38 -14.22
N ALA A 469 29.57 -32.47 -15.14
CA ALA A 469 29.36 -33.20 -16.40
C ALA A 469 30.60 -33.97 -16.77
N PHE A 470 30.41 -35.17 -17.30
CA PHE A 470 31.49 -35.96 -17.86
C PHE A 470 31.82 -35.46 -19.27
N VAL A 471 33.07 -35.11 -19.51
CA VAL A 471 33.51 -34.65 -20.85
C VAL A 471 34.11 -35.82 -21.60
N SER A 472 33.40 -36.29 -22.61
CA SER A 472 33.92 -37.27 -23.57
C SER A 472 34.43 -36.54 -24.79
N SER A 473 35.75 -36.42 -24.90
CA SER A 473 36.43 -35.87 -26.10
C SER A 473 37.53 -36.84 -26.50
N PRO A 474 37.84 -37.00 -27.81
CA PRO A 474 38.94 -37.89 -28.25
C PRO A 474 40.27 -37.62 -27.54
N ASP A 475 40.56 -36.40 -27.17
CA ASP A 475 41.79 -35.99 -26.50
C ASP A 475 41.61 -35.80 -24.96
N LYS A 476 40.40 -35.91 -24.42
CA LYS A 476 40.06 -35.60 -23.01
C LYS A 476 39.11 -36.61 -22.36
N SER A 477 39.11 -37.84 -22.85
CA SER A 477 38.28 -38.91 -22.30
C SER A 477 38.64 -39.17 -20.84
N GLY A 478 37.65 -39.07 -19.95
CA GLY A 478 37.80 -39.26 -18.49
C GLY A 478 37.90 -38.02 -17.65
N GLN A 479 37.73 -36.84 -18.22
CA GLN A 479 37.69 -35.60 -17.45
C GLN A 479 36.27 -35.30 -16.95
N VAL A 480 36.14 -34.87 -15.70
CA VAL A 480 34.88 -34.36 -15.12
C VAL A 480 34.99 -32.84 -15.09
N TYR A 481 33.98 -32.19 -15.71
CA TYR A 481 33.82 -30.75 -15.66
C TYR A 481 32.94 -30.39 -14.45
N PHE A 482 33.42 -29.49 -13.62
CA PHE A 482 32.68 -28.94 -12.49
C PHE A 482 32.46 -27.44 -12.73
N GLN A 483 31.25 -26.99 -12.46
CA GLN A 483 30.92 -25.58 -12.46
C GLN A 483 30.12 -25.25 -11.20
N GLU A 484 30.54 -24.23 -10.49
CA GLU A 484 29.81 -23.70 -9.34
C GLU A 484 29.68 -22.19 -9.49
N GLY A 485 28.42 -21.72 -9.52
CA GLY A 485 28.08 -20.32 -9.60
C GLY A 485 27.37 -19.86 -8.33
N HIS A 486 27.79 -18.73 -7.78
CA HIS A 486 27.09 -18.02 -6.71
C HIS A 486 26.63 -16.67 -7.22
N TYR A 487 25.34 -16.41 -7.07
CA TYR A 487 24.76 -15.10 -7.34
C TYR A 487 24.08 -14.58 -6.09
N ARG A 488 24.41 -13.33 -5.71
CA ARG A 488 23.88 -12.69 -4.50
C ARG A 488 23.37 -11.29 -4.82
N SER A 489 22.20 -10.93 -4.27
CA SER A 489 21.68 -9.59 -4.28
C SER A 489 21.18 -9.24 -2.88
N ALA A 490 21.43 -8.03 -2.42
CA ALA A 490 20.98 -7.59 -1.12
C ALA A 490 20.69 -6.09 -1.09
N MET A 491 19.76 -5.71 -0.21
CA MET A 491 19.46 -4.34 0.15
C MET A 491 19.23 -4.24 1.66
N GLU A 492 19.85 -3.26 2.28
CA GLU A 492 19.75 -3.01 3.71
C GLU A 492 19.42 -1.53 3.96
N ASP A 493 18.48 -1.26 4.90
CA ASP A 493 18.10 0.09 5.29
C ASP A 493 18.20 0.27 6.79
N VAL A 494 18.65 1.44 7.19
CA VAL A 494 18.47 1.98 8.54
C VAL A 494 17.59 3.21 8.45
N SER A 495 16.51 3.25 9.21
CA SER A 495 15.53 4.33 9.15
C SER A 495 15.34 4.99 10.52
N LEU A 496 15.21 6.32 10.52
CA LEU A 496 14.80 7.12 11.67
C LEU A 496 13.68 8.05 11.23
N ARG A 497 12.60 8.09 11.98
CA ARG A 497 11.43 8.91 11.67
C ARG A 497 10.89 9.60 12.91
N ALA A 498 10.54 10.88 12.77
CA ALA A 498 9.80 11.66 13.75
C ALA A 498 8.53 12.21 13.11
N SER A 499 7.38 11.98 13.71
CA SER A 499 6.08 12.39 13.20
C SER A 499 5.26 13.05 14.31
N PHE A 500 4.57 14.14 13.98
CA PHE A 500 3.75 14.93 14.91
C PHE A 500 2.35 15.09 14.34
N ASP A 501 1.31 14.73 15.12
CA ASP A 501 -0.13 14.97 14.85
C ASP A 501 -0.59 16.09 15.78
N TYR A 502 -0.76 17.31 15.23
CA TYR A 502 -1.16 18.51 15.95
C TYR A 502 -2.57 18.93 15.58
N ARG A 503 -3.44 19.03 16.57
CA ARG A 503 -4.84 19.41 16.41
C ARG A 503 -5.13 20.68 17.20
N PRO A 504 -4.80 21.87 16.64
CA PRO A 504 -4.97 23.14 17.34
C PRO A 504 -6.43 23.43 17.70
N ASN A 505 -7.35 23.08 16.81
CA ASN A 505 -8.79 23.25 16.95
C ASN A 505 -9.56 22.16 16.17
N VAL A 506 -10.88 22.29 16.02
CA VAL A 506 -11.75 21.34 15.31
C VAL A 506 -11.55 21.39 13.78
N ASP A 507 -11.14 22.55 13.29
CA ASP A 507 -11.09 22.85 11.85
C ASP A 507 -9.75 22.48 11.22
N HIS A 508 -8.70 22.32 12.03
CA HIS A 508 -7.34 22.03 11.57
C HIS A 508 -6.77 20.75 12.19
N ARG A 509 -6.17 19.94 11.34
CA ARG A 509 -5.33 18.81 11.74
C ARG A 509 -4.03 18.85 10.97
N VAL A 510 -2.98 19.32 11.62
CA VAL A 510 -1.64 19.45 11.06
C VAL A 510 -0.84 18.19 11.35
N ARG A 511 -0.30 17.56 10.32
CA ARG A 511 0.68 16.48 10.42
C ARG A 511 1.99 16.96 9.83
N MET A 512 3.07 16.83 10.57
CA MET A 512 4.40 17.23 10.14
C MET A 512 5.45 16.27 10.70
N GLY A 513 6.59 16.23 10.04
CA GLY A 513 7.66 15.35 10.47
C GLY A 513 8.80 15.28 9.48
N GLY A 514 9.69 14.34 9.75
CA GLY A 514 10.81 14.05 8.89
C GLY A 514 11.28 12.62 9.06
N ASP A 515 11.93 12.13 8.03
CA ASP A 515 12.55 10.80 8.01
C ASP A 515 13.95 10.88 7.39
N TYR A 516 14.81 10.04 7.91
CA TYR A 516 16.14 9.76 7.39
C TYR A 516 16.23 8.26 7.13
N LEU A 517 16.64 7.89 5.90
CA LEU A 517 16.92 6.50 5.53
C LEU A 517 18.33 6.43 4.98
N PHE A 518 19.10 5.49 5.51
CA PHE A 518 20.38 5.07 4.96
C PHE A 518 20.20 3.76 4.23
N HIS A 519 20.54 3.72 2.97
CA HIS A 519 20.41 2.58 2.07
C HIS A 519 21.77 2.00 1.74
N LEU A 520 21.87 0.69 1.79
CA LEU A 520 23.04 -0.07 1.39
C LEU A 520 22.65 -1.08 0.31
N PHE A 521 23.06 -0.83 -0.92
CA PHE A 521 22.75 -1.68 -2.05
C PHE A 521 23.93 -2.58 -2.40
N ARG A 522 23.64 -3.86 -2.64
CA ARG A 522 24.50 -4.85 -3.27
C ARG A 522 23.72 -5.48 -4.42
N PRO A 523 23.55 -4.76 -5.56
CA PRO A 523 22.64 -5.21 -6.62
C PRO A 523 23.02 -6.57 -7.16
N GLU A 524 24.29 -6.75 -7.49
CA GLU A 524 24.77 -7.94 -8.16
C GLU A 524 26.17 -8.30 -7.63
N GLN A 525 26.32 -9.50 -7.11
CA GLN A 525 27.58 -10.12 -6.78
C GLN A 525 27.56 -11.53 -7.35
N SER A 526 28.36 -11.79 -8.38
CA SER A 526 28.45 -13.09 -9.01
C SER A 526 29.88 -13.62 -8.95
N ASN A 527 30.01 -14.87 -8.57
CA ASN A 527 31.25 -15.60 -8.61
C ASN A 527 30.99 -16.94 -9.31
N MET A 528 31.70 -17.21 -10.39
CA MET A 528 31.63 -18.46 -11.12
C MET A 528 33.00 -19.13 -11.09
N SER A 529 33.05 -20.33 -10.59
CA SER A 529 34.25 -21.20 -10.58
C SER A 529 34.01 -22.39 -11.48
N SER A 530 34.94 -22.65 -12.35
CA SER A 530 34.92 -23.86 -13.18
C SER A 530 36.27 -24.57 -13.13
N TRP A 531 36.25 -25.90 -13.05
CA TRP A 531 37.49 -26.71 -13.06
C TRP A 531 37.24 -28.04 -13.74
N TYR A 532 38.30 -28.53 -14.34
CA TYR A 532 38.38 -29.89 -14.89
C TYR A 532 39.17 -30.75 -13.92
N LYS A 533 38.66 -31.92 -13.63
CA LYS A 533 39.37 -32.93 -12.84
C LYS A 533 39.75 -34.10 -13.75
N ASP A 534 41.02 -34.24 -14.00
CA ASP A 534 41.62 -35.40 -14.63
C ASP A 534 42.39 -36.20 -13.56
N SER A 535 42.80 -37.43 -13.89
CA SER A 535 43.61 -38.27 -13.02
C SER A 535 44.94 -37.63 -12.59
N VAL A 536 45.40 -36.58 -13.29
CA VAL A 536 46.75 -36.00 -13.11
C VAL A 536 46.72 -34.46 -12.91
N VAL A 537 45.77 -33.69 -13.47
CA VAL A 537 45.81 -32.21 -13.48
C VAL A 537 44.43 -31.63 -13.16
N SER A 538 44.38 -30.63 -12.24
CA SER A 538 43.20 -29.83 -11.94
C SER A 538 43.47 -28.39 -12.41
N GLN A 539 42.75 -27.93 -13.43
CA GLN A 539 42.75 -26.53 -13.83
C GLN A 539 41.53 -25.83 -13.23
N MET A 540 41.72 -24.72 -12.56
CA MET A 540 40.68 -23.93 -11.93
C MET A 540 40.65 -22.53 -12.55
N ASN A 541 39.48 -22.16 -13.09
CA ASN A 541 39.20 -20.81 -13.57
C ASN A 541 38.14 -20.16 -12.64
N ASN A 542 38.47 -19.01 -12.08
CA ASN A 542 37.53 -18.21 -11.28
C ASN A 542 37.24 -16.91 -12.01
N THR A 543 35.97 -16.67 -12.25
CA THR A 543 35.49 -15.39 -12.79
C THR A 543 34.64 -14.72 -11.74
N VAL A 544 35.02 -13.52 -11.33
CA VAL A 544 34.28 -12.72 -10.36
C VAL A 544 33.71 -11.52 -11.09
N PHE A 545 32.36 -11.46 -11.11
CA PHE A 545 31.64 -10.27 -11.49
C PHE A 545 31.16 -9.63 -10.19
N SER A 546 31.81 -8.59 -9.74
CA SER A 546 31.41 -7.88 -8.52
C SER A 546 31.17 -6.42 -8.86
N HIS A 547 29.98 -5.96 -8.64
CA HIS A 547 29.66 -4.54 -8.72
C HIS A 547 29.79 -3.90 -7.34
N SER A 548 30.15 -2.63 -7.32
CA SER A 548 30.46 -1.87 -6.11
C SER A 548 29.27 -1.81 -5.16
N LEU A 549 29.58 -1.80 -3.87
CA LEU A 549 28.68 -1.46 -2.82
C LEU A 549 28.22 0.01 -3.00
N ILE A 550 26.90 0.24 -3.06
CA ILE A 550 26.34 1.57 -3.27
C ILE A 550 25.66 2.04 -1.98
N HIS A 551 26.03 3.23 -1.53
CA HIS A 551 25.44 3.89 -0.37
C HIS A 551 24.50 4.99 -0.83
N GLY A 552 23.28 5.02 -0.26
CA GLY A 552 22.29 6.05 -0.50
C GLY A 552 21.83 6.69 0.81
N HIS A 553 21.62 8.00 0.79
CA HIS A 553 21.08 8.77 1.91
C HIS A 553 19.81 9.48 1.45
N GLU A 554 18.68 9.17 2.08
CA GLU A 554 17.41 9.85 1.84
C GLU A 554 17.03 10.65 3.08
N VAL A 555 16.84 11.96 2.93
CA VAL A 555 16.33 12.87 3.96
C VAL A 555 15.03 13.47 3.46
N SER A 556 13.97 13.36 4.25
CA SER A 556 12.69 13.94 3.87
C SER A 556 12.09 14.75 5.00
N LEU A 557 11.44 15.85 4.65
CA LEU A 557 10.62 16.68 5.52
C LEU A 557 9.23 16.80 4.93
N TYR A 558 8.21 16.77 5.77
CA TYR A 558 6.83 16.93 5.30
C TYR A 558 5.98 17.71 6.29
N ALA A 559 4.99 18.38 5.72
CA ALA A 559 3.90 19.00 6.46
C ALA A 559 2.62 18.93 5.65
N GLU A 560 1.50 18.67 6.31
CA GLU A 560 0.17 18.74 5.71
C GLU A 560 -0.85 19.24 6.73
N ASP A 561 -1.82 20.01 6.26
CA ASP A 561 -2.96 20.45 7.08
C ASP A 561 -4.28 20.03 6.44
N GLU A 562 -5.07 19.30 7.20
CA GLU A 562 -6.43 18.97 6.86
C GLU A 562 -7.37 19.99 7.49
N MET A 563 -7.93 20.87 6.65
CA MET A 563 -8.70 22.06 7.03
C MET A 563 -10.20 21.86 6.75
N LEU A 564 -11.05 22.18 7.70
CA LEU A 564 -12.49 22.33 7.51
C LEU A 564 -12.80 23.81 7.21
N LEU A 565 -12.79 24.17 5.92
CA LEU A 565 -13.01 25.57 5.49
C LEU A 565 -14.47 26.00 5.66
N THR A 566 -15.40 25.07 5.45
CA THR A 566 -16.83 25.25 5.72
C THR A 566 -17.42 23.93 6.18
N ASP A 567 -18.63 23.92 6.71
CA ASP A 567 -19.32 22.68 7.09
C ASP A 567 -19.42 21.66 5.93
N ARG A 568 -19.31 22.12 4.70
CA ARG A 568 -19.38 21.28 3.50
C ARG A 568 -18.03 21.02 2.82
N LEU A 569 -17.07 21.94 2.96
CA LEU A 569 -15.78 21.88 2.27
C LEU A 569 -14.65 21.55 3.23
N ARG A 570 -14.02 20.40 3.04
CA ARG A 570 -12.78 19.99 3.70
C ARG A 570 -11.67 19.88 2.68
N VAL A 571 -10.54 20.49 2.97
CA VAL A 571 -9.35 20.52 2.10
C VAL A 571 -8.17 19.95 2.89
N ASN A 572 -7.36 19.15 2.22
CA ASN A 572 -6.07 18.72 2.75
C ASN A 572 -4.99 19.19 1.77
N ALA A 573 -4.05 19.98 2.25
CA ALA A 573 -2.91 20.49 1.51
C ALA A 573 -1.62 20.06 2.20
N GLY A 574 -0.73 19.43 1.47
CA GLY A 574 0.54 18.93 2.00
C GLY A 574 1.69 19.11 1.04
N LEU A 575 2.88 19.15 1.59
CA LEU A 575 4.14 19.19 0.86
C LEU A 575 5.12 18.22 1.50
N ARG A 576 5.79 17.44 0.69
CA ARG A 576 6.96 16.65 1.06
C ARG A 576 8.17 17.17 0.26
N PHE A 577 9.24 17.41 0.94
CA PHE A 577 10.55 17.69 0.38
C PHE A 577 11.47 16.50 0.64
N THR A 578 12.17 16.02 -0.38
CA THR A 578 13.13 14.91 -0.24
C THR A 578 14.45 15.27 -0.91
N LEU A 579 15.54 14.98 -0.20
CA LEU A 579 16.91 14.96 -0.71
C LEU A 579 17.36 13.50 -0.76
N PHE A 580 17.87 13.07 -1.91
CA PHE A 580 18.47 11.75 -2.08
C PHE A 580 19.88 11.90 -2.61
N HIS A 581 20.87 11.40 -1.85
CA HIS A 581 22.29 11.46 -2.22
C HIS A 581 22.82 10.05 -2.45
N VAL A 582 23.47 9.83 -3.61
CA VAL A 582 24.03 8.54 -4.02
C VAL A 582 25.21 8.75 -4.96
N GLN A 583 26.32 8.06 -4.76
CA GLN A 583 27.51 8.08 -5.66
C GLN A 583 27.97 9.49 -6.06
N GLY A 584 27.88 10.48 -5.15
CA GLY A 584 28.26 11.88 -5.43
C GLY A 584 27.16 12.74 -6.04
N GLU A 585 26.06 12.14 -6.54
CA GLU A 585 24.92 12.86 -7.07
C GLU A 585 23.89 13.18 -5.99
N THR A 586 23.24 14.34 -6.09
CA THR A 586 22.20 14.75 -5.16
C THR A 586 20.94 15.15 -5.91
N TYR A 587 19.86 14.43 -5.66
CA TYR A 587 18.55 14.68 -6.21
C TYR A 587 17.66 15.32 -5.16
N GLN A 588 16.94 16.37 -5.56
CA GLN A 588 15.97 17.04 -4.70
C GLN A 588 14.58 17.03 -5.35
N SER A 589 13.55 16.87 -4.55
CA SER A 589 12.19 16.86 -5.05
C SER A 589 11.22 17.56 -4.12
N PHE A 590 10.32 18.36 -4.70
CA PHE A 590 9.15 18.92 -4.06
C PHE A 590 7.92 18.14 -4.54
N GLN A 591 7.18 17.58 -3.59
CA GLN A 591 6.05 16.69 -3.85
C GLN A 591 4.78 17.28 -3.24
N PRO A 592 4.13 18.26 -3.91
CA PRO A 592 2.85 18.80 -3.46
C PRO A 592 1.75 17.75 -3.55
N ARG A 593 0.86 17.80 -2.58
CA ARG A 593 -0.32 16.94 -2.46
C ARG A 593 -1.51 17.78 -2.06
N PHE A 594 -2.60 17.55 -2.73
CA PHE A 594 -3.83 18.25 -2.49
C PHE A 594 -5.00 17.28 -2.56
N SER A 595 -5.93 17.39 -1.64
CA SER A 595 -7.23 16.75 -1.78
C SER A 595 -8.33 17.63 -1.21
N ALA A 596 -9.48 17.62 -1.83
CA ALA A 596 -10.64 18.34 -1.39
C ALA A 596 -11.87 17.46 -1.43
N ARG A 597 -12.73 17.60 -0.43
CA ARG A 597 -14.04 16.97 -0.35
C ARG A 597 -15.10 18.02 -0.17
N TYR A 598 -16.11 18.01 -1.05
CA TYR A 598 -17.29 18.85 -0.96
C TYR A 598 -18.55 18.01 -0.72
N LEU A 599 -19.29 18.29 0.34
CA LEU A 599 -20.58 17.64 0.63
C LEU A 599 -21.67 18.24 -0.26
N LEU A 600 -22.10 17.50 -1.27
CA LEU A 600 -23.25 17.84 -2.11
C LEU A 600 -24.58 17.65 -1.37
N GLY A 601 -24.59 16.76 -0.39
CA GLY A 601 -25.74 16.46 0.47
C GLY A 601 -25.29 15.75 1.74
N ARG A 602 -26.22 15.39 2.61
CA ARG A 602 -25.89 14.68 3.87
C ARG A 602 -25.16 13.35 3.65
N ASN A 603 -25.40 12.69 2.53
CA ASN A 603 -24.93 11.35 2.23
C ASN A 603 -24.15 11.27 0.91
N LEU A 604 -23.89 12.39 0.25
CA LEU A 604 -23.22 12.47 -1.04
C LEU A 604 -22.08 13.47 -0.97
N SER A 605 -20.90 13.07 -1.43
CA SER A 605 -19.74 13.95 -1.56
C SER A 605 -19.07 13.81 -2.91
N ALA A 606 -18.53 14.92 -3.41
CA ALA A 606 -17.58 14.96 -4.50
C ALA A 606 -16.18 15.17 -3.92
N LYS A 607 -15.19 14.49 -4.49
CA LYS A 607 -13.80 14.59 -4.06
C LYS A 607 -12.88 14.74 -5.26
N VAL A 608 -11.79 15.45 -5.05
CA VAL A 608 -10.71 15.61 -6.03
C VAL A 608 -9.37 15.52 -5.31
N SER A 609 -8.36 14.96 -5.96
CA SER A 609 -7.00 14.95 -5.44
C SER A 609 -5.97 15.10 -6.55
N TYR A 610 -4.85 15.70 -6.18
CA TYR A 610 -3.63 15.78 -6.97
C TYR A 610 -2.45 15.33 -6.11
N THR A 611 -1.58 14.50 -6.69
CA THR A 611 -0.39 14.00 -6.00
C THR A 611 0.78 13.95 -6.98
N LYS A 612 1.89 14.61 -6.61
CA LYS A 612 3.20 14.39 -7.24
C LYS A 612 3.97 13.37 -6.41
N MET A 613 4.56 12.38 -7.06
CA MET A 613 5.27 11.25 -6.47
C MET A 613 6.66 11.13 -7.10
N ASN A 614 7.66 10.75 -6.29
CA ASN A 614 9.02 10.48 -6.76
C ASN A 614 9.49 9.14 -6.20
N GLN A 615 10.33 8.43 -6.98
CA GLN A 615 10.91 7.15 -6.60
C GLN A 615 12.40 7.14 -6.93
N TYR A 616 13.21 6.66 -5.96
CA TYR A 616 14.68 6.66 -6.04
C TYR A 616 15.28 5.26 -6.07
N ILE A 617 14.46 4.25 -5.87
CA ILE A 617 14.86 2.85 -5.73
C ILE A 617 13.97 2.01 -6.62
N HIS A 618 14.55 1.15 -7.47
CA HIS A 618 13.87 0.37 -8.48
C HIS A 618 14.12 -1.11 -8.31
N LEU A 619 13.13 -1.95 -8.61
CA LEU A 619 13.28 -3.38 -8.80
C LEU A 619 13.35 -3.66 -10.29
N LEU A 620 14.50 -4.04 -10.77
CA LEU A 620 14.65 -4.49 -12.14
C LEU A 620 14.17 -5.94 -12.24
N SER A 621 13.08 -6.15 -12.97
CA SER A 621 12.47 -7.45 -13.20
C SER A 621 12.09 -7.62 -14.66
N ASN A 622 12.38 -8.77 -15.24
CA ASN A 622 12.02 -9.07 -16.62
C ASN A 622 10.81 -10.01 -16.74
N SER A 623 10.25 -10.45 -15.64
CA SER A 623 9.22 -11.48 -15.58
C SER A 623 7.93 -11.00 -14.89
N TYR A 624 6.85 -11.76 -15.08
CA TYR A 624 5.60 -11.64 -14.31
C TYR A 624 5.67 -12.31 -12.94
N ILE A 625 6.68 -13.13 -12.73
CA ILE A 625 6.91 -13.93 -11.52
C ILE A 625 8.18 -13.39 -10.89
N SER A 626 8.21 -13.25 -9.56
CA SER A 626 9.45 -12.95 -8.83
C SER A 626 10.53 -13.95 -9.23
N GLN A 627 11.61 -13.44 -9.76
CA GLN A 627 12.73 -14.26 -10.23
C GLN A 627 13.97 -14.08 -9.35
N PRO A 628 14.82 -15.11 -9.29
CA PRO A 628 16.10 -15.02 -8.58
C PRO A 628 17.00 -13.89 -9.09
N THR A 629 16.78 -13.47 -10.33
CA THR A 629 17.55 -12.43 -11.04
C THR A 629 17.00 -11.01 -10.83
N ASP A 630 15.87 -10.86 -10.13
CA ASP A 630 15.32 -9.54 -9.78
C ASP A 630 16.25 -8.83 -8.79
N ILE A 631 16.63 -7.59 -9.10
CA ILE A 631 17.58 -6.81 -8.31
C ILE A 631 17.06 -5.44 -7.93
N TRP A 632 17.32 -5.06 -6.67
CA TRP A 632 17.07 -3.70 -6.20
C TRP A 632 18.26 -2.80 -6.50
N VAL A 633 18.00 -1.70 -7.20
CA VAL A 633 19.00 -0.72 -7.63
C VAL A 633 18.56 0.70 -7.25
N PRO A 634 19.50 1.60 -6.90
CA PRO A 634 19.21 3.02 -6.69
C PRO A 634 19.20 3.76 -8.02
N VAL A 635 18.76 5.00 -7.99
CA VAL A 635 19.11 6.01 -9.02
C VAL A 635 20.60 6.28 -9.00
N THR A 636 21.14 6.70 -10.14
CA THR A 636 22.57 7.03 -10.32
C THR A 636 22.71 8.28 -11.19
N GLY A 637 23.92 8.70 -11.52
CA GLY A 637 24.14 9.83 -12.45
C GLY A 637 23.49 9.61 -13.83
N ASN A 638 23.41 8.35 -14.26
CA ASN A 638 22.82 7.96 -15.56
C ASN A 638 21.31 7.72 -15.46
N ILE A 639 20.83 7.20 -14.33
CA ILE A 639 19.44 6.83 -14.09
C ILE A 639 18.80 7.82 -13.12
N ARG A 640 18.08 8.81 -13.66
CA ARG A 640 17.42 9.84 -12.86
C ARG A 640 16.19 9.31 -12.12
N PRO A 641 15.79 9.94 -11.01
CA PRO A 641 14.59 9.53 -10.25
C PRO A 641 13.33 9.49 -11.13
N MET A 642 12.58 8.41 -10.99
CA MET A 642 11.24 8.34 -11.58
C MET A 642 10.32 9.32 -10.88
N HIS A 643 9.39 9.92 -11.62
CA HIS A 643 8.35 10.75 -11.04
C HIS A 643 7.01 10.60 -11.75
N ALA A 644 5.95 10.73 -10.98
CA ALA A 644 4.59 10.66 -11.49
C ALA A 644 3.73 11.81 -10.98
N HIS A 645 2.79 12.22 -11.83
CA HIS A 645 1.71 13.15 -11.50
C HIS A 645 0.39 12.41 -11.64
N GLN A 646 -0.43 12.42 -10.60
CA GLN A 646 -1.73 11.78 -10.63
C GLN A 646 -2.82 12.78 -10.21
N VAL A 647 -3.89 12.83 -10.99
CA VAL A 647 -5.15 13.50 -10.65
C VAL A 647 -6.22 12.44 -10.50
N THR A 648 -7.03 12.56 -9.47
CA THR A 648 -8.17 11.65 -9.24
C THR A 648 -9.38 12.46 -8.82
N GLY A 649 -10.54 12.15 -9.39
CA GLY A 649 -11.82 12.74 -8.99
C GLY A 649 -12.87 11.65 -8.77
N GLY A 650 -13.82 11.86 -7.87
CA GLY A 650 -14.86 10.85 -7.63
C GLY A 650 -16.07 11.35 -6.88
N LEU A 651 -17.14 10.55 -6.96
CA LEU A 651 -18.40 10.73 -6.24
C LEU A 651 -18.57 9.58 -5.26
N PHE A 652 -18.96 9.89 -4.04
CA PHE A 652 -19.15 8.93 -2.95
C PHE A 652 -20.54 9.14 -2.35
N TRP A 653 -21.34 8.09 -2.40
CA TRP A 653 -22.71 8.11 -1.97
C TRP A 653 -23.00 6.98 -0.98
N HIS A 654 -23.57 7.35 0.17
CA HIS A 654 -24.05 6.40 1.16
C HIS A 654 -25.58 6.36 1.13
N TYR A 655 -26.14 5.19 0.81
CA TYR A 655 -27.57 4.98 0.78
C TYR A 655 -27.97 3.75 1.58
N LYS A 656 -28.73 3.94 2.65
CA LYS A 656 -29.07 2.89 3.63
C LYS A 656 -27.83 2.24 4.21
N GLU A 657 -27.56 0.99 3.82
CA GLU A 657 -26.38 0.19 4.26
C GLU A 657 -25.32 0.01 3.16
N LEU A 658 -25.53 0.66 2.01
CA LEU A 658 -24.66 0.55 0.84
C LEU A 658 -23.82 1.81 0.68
N ASP A 659 -22.54 1.61 0.41
CA ASP A 659 -21.61 2.65 -0.01
C ASP A 659 -21.34 2.49 -1.51
N PHE A 660 -21.53 3.54 -2.26
CA PHE A 660 -21.25 3.64 -3.68
C PHE A 660 -20.09 4.59 -3.90
N SER A 661 -19.13 4.20 -4.72
CA SER A 661 -18.08 5.10 -5.17
C SER A 661 -17.84 4.98 -6.66
N THR A 662 -17.57 6.14 -7.28
CA THR A 662 -17.11 6.25 -8.67
C THR A 662 -15.87 7.10 -8.65
N GLU A 663 -14.74 6.59 -9.14
CA GLU A 663 -13.47 7.29 -9.17
C GLU A 663 -12.91 7.28 -10.60
N GLY A 664 -12.50 8.45 -11.13
CA GLY A 664 -11.76 8.56 -12.37
C GLY A 664 -10.35 9.06 -12.07
N TYR A 665 -9.34 8.52 -12.74
CA TYR A 665 -7.95 8.93 -12.54
C TYR A 665 -7.20 9.10 -13.87
N TYR A 666 -6.19 9.99 -13.83
CA TYR A 666 -5.18 10.14 -14.87
C TYR A 666 -3.80 10.24 -14.21
N LYS A 667 -2.86 9.40 -14.65
CA LYS A 667 -1.49 9.32 -14.15
C LYS A 667 -0.50 9.42 -15.30
N ARG A 668 0.50 10.30 -15.18
CA ARG A 668 1.62 10.44 -16.09
C ARG A 668 2.91 10.12 -15.36
N MET A 669 3.71 9.25 -15.94
CA MET A 669 4.98 8.76 -15.39
C MET A 669 6.13 9.15 -16.30
N ASN A 670 7.28 9.51 -15.72
CA ASN A 670 8.50 9.87 -16.44
C ASN A 670 9.70 9.17 -15.80
N ASN A 671 10.73 8.96 -16.59
CA ASN A 671 11.98 8.27 -16.23
C ASN A 671 11.73 6.82 -15.77
N LEU A 672 10.72 6.13 -16.35
CA LEU A 672 10.52 4.71 -16.10
C LEU A 672 11.73 3.92 -16.55
N VAL A 673 12.10 2.89 -15.80
CA VAL A 673 13.27 2.06 -16.06
C VAL A 673 12.82 0.64 -16.43
N GLU A 674 13.24 0.13 -17.59
CA GLU A 674 13.01 -1.25 -18.02
C GLU A 674 14.26 -1.80 -18.69
N TYR A 675 14.42 -3.12 -18.70
CA TYR A 675 15.46 -3.78 -19.48
C TYR A 675 15.29 -3.48 -20.98
N LYS A 676 16.41 -3.18 -21.66
CA LYS A 676 16.47 -3.04 -23.11
C LYS A 676 16.01 -4.31 -23.81
N ASP A 677 15.50 -4.17 -25.03
CA ASP A 677 15.17 -5.34 -25.84
C ASP A 677 16.43 -6.15 -26.13
N ASN A 678 16.36 -7.47 -25.95
CA ASN A 678 17.47 -8.41 -26.14
C ASN A 678 18.71 -8.19 -25.23
N GLY A 679 18.59 -7.34 -24.21
CA GLY A 679 19.64 -7.16 -23.22
C GLY A 679 19.79 -8.36 -22.28
N PRO A 680 20.99 -8.68 -21.81
CA PRO A 680 21.19 -9.76 -20.86
C PRO A 680 20.52 -9.42 -19.52
N VAL A 681 19.78 -10.39 -18.98
CA VAL A 681 19.11 -10.26 -17.65
C VAL A 681 20.06 -10.70 -16.52
N LEU A 682 20.95 -11.65 -16.81
CA LEU A 682 21.95 -12.12 -15.87
C LEU A 682 23.16 -11.17 -15.83
N PRO A 683 23.91 -11.16 -14.72
CA PRO A 683 25.15 -10.39 -14.62
C PRO A 683 26.09 -10.71 -15.80
N SER A 684 26.59 -9.65 -16.40
CA SER A 684 27.57 -9.69 -17.48
C SER A 684 28.72 -8.75 -17.15
N PHE A 685 29.68 -8.62 -18.06
CA PHE A 685 30.73 -7.59 -17.93
C PHE A 685 30.19 -6.17 -17.98
N GLU A 686 28.98 -5.98 -18.54
CA GLU A 686 28.25 -4.72 -18.52
C GLU A 686 27.54 -4.53 -17.17
N GLY A 687 27.61 -3.32 -16.63
CA GLY A 687 26.86 -2.94 -15.42
C GLY A 687 25.35 -2.99 -15.66
N TRP A 688 24.56 -3.09 -14.59
CA TRP A 688 23.09 -3.08 -14.71
C TRP A 688 22.55 -1.80 -15.37
N GLU A 689 23.25 -0.67 -15.22
CA GLU A 689 22.86 0.62 -15.85
C GLU A 689 22.86 0.55 -17.39
N ASP A 690 23.81 -0.16 -17.96
CA ASP A 690 23.94 -0.30 -19.41
C ASP A 690 22.89 -1.22 -20.02
N ARG A 691 22.25 -2.03 -19.21
CA ARG A 691 21.21 -3.00 -19.61
C ARG A 691 19.80 -2.45 -19.61
N VAL A 692 19.59 -1.23 -19.12
CA VAL A 692 18.26 -0.62 -18.97
C VAL A 692 18.10 0.59 -19.88
N GLY A 693 16.83 0.85 -20.25
CA GLY A 693 16.39 2.07 -20.95
C GLY A 693 15.53 2.93 -20.04
N VAL A 694 15.45 4.23 -20.35
CA VAL A 694 14.67 5.20 -19.60
C VAL A 694 13.50 5.70 -20.45
N GLY A 695 12.29 5.54 -19.95
CA GLY A 695 11.07 5.77 -20.69
C GLY A 695 10.02 6.62 -19.96
N LYS A 696 8.84 6.62 -20.53
CA LYS A 696 7.67 7.34 -20.06
C LYS A 696 6.46 6.42 -20.06
N GLY A 697 5.47 6.74 -19.22
CA GLY A 697 4.21 6.01 -19.18
C GLY A 697 3.03 6.92 -18.90
N ARG A 698 1.86 6.45 -19.24
CA ARG A 698 0.60 7.05 -18.81
C ARG A 698 -0.40 5.94 -18.47
N SER A 699 -1.27 6.25 -17.53
CA SER A 699 -2.38 5.38 -17.18
C SER A 699 -3.61 6.22 -16.82
N TYR A 700 -4.79 5.75 -17.19
CA TYR A 700 -6.05 6.40 -16.86
C TYR A 700 -7.18 5.36 -16.80
N GLY A 701 -8.22 5.66 -16.03
CA GLY A 701 -9.32 4.72 -15.87
C GLY A 701 -10.47 5.24 -15.05
N LEU A 702 -11.52 4.41 -15.02
CA LEU A 702 -12.72 4.58 -14.23
C LEU A 702 -12.90 3.38 -13.31
N GLU A 703 -13.14 3.63 -12.04
CA GLU A 703 -13.34 2.65 -10.99
C GLU A 703 -14.74 2.84 -10.39
N LEU A 704 -15.51 1.76 -10.33
CA LEU A 704 -16.83 1.74 -9.72
C LEU A 704 -16.83 0.73 -8.57
N MET A 705 -17.44 1.05 -7.45
CA MET A 705 -17.57 0.13 -6.32
C MET A 705 -18.91 0.31 -5.62
N VAL A 706 -19.52 -0.82 -5.29
CA VAL A 706 -20.69 -0.90 -4.40
C VAL A 706 -20.30 -1.83 -3.26
N GLN A 707 -20.41 -1.37 -2.03
CA GLN A 707 -19.99 -2.11 -0.85
C GLN A 707 -21.06 -2.11 0.23
N LYS A 708 -21.26 -3.26 0.86
CA LYS A 708 -21.99 -3.43 2.12
C LYS A 708 -21.04 -3.92 3.19
N LYS A 709 -20.81 -3.12 4.25
CA LYS A 709 -19.79 -3.40 5.28
C LYS A 709 -20.31 -4.21 6.46
N THR A 710 -21.62 -4.22 6.69
CA THR A 710 -22.24 -4.77 7.91
C THR A 710 -23.44 -5.66 7.62
N GLY A 711 -23.89 -6.44 8.62
CA GLY A 711 -25.04 -7.32 8.52
C GLY A 711 -24.68 -8.79 8.25
N ARG A 712 -25.71 -9.62 8.13
CA ARG A 712 -25.54 -11.06 7.80
C ARG A 712 -24.94 -11.28 6.42
N PHE A 713 -25.32 -10.45 5.48
CA PHE A 713 -24.73 -10.38 4.13
C PHE A 713 -23.83 -9.14 4.06
N ASN A 714 -22.56 -9.33 3.73
CA ASN A 714 -21.59 -8.28 3.49
C ASN A 714 -20.72 -8.62 2.29
N GLY A 715 -20.11 -7.63 1.67
CA GLY A 715 -19.29 -7.82 0.49
C GLY A 715 -19.20 -6.58 -0.37
N TRP A 716 -18.65 -6.74 -1.59
CA TRP A 716 -18.57 -5.66 -2.57
C TRP A 716 -18.57 -6.18 -3.99
N ILE A 717 -18.95 -5.29 -4.88
CA ILE A 717 -18.81 -5.44 -6.33
C ILE A 717 -17.94 -4.28 -6.80
N GLY A 718 -16.84 -4.60 -7.47
CA GLY A 718 -15.92 -3.64 -8.06
C GLY A 718 -15.83 -3.81 -9.56
N TYR A 719 -15.76 -2.69 -10.30
CA TYR A 719 -15.46 -2.68 -11.73
C TYR A 719 -14.38 -1.66 -12.03
N THR A 720 -13.45 -2.02 -12.89
CA THR A 720 -12.38 -1.14 -13.37
C THR A 720 -12.34 -1.19 -14.88
N LEU A 721 -12.33 0.00 -15.48
CA LEU A 721 -12.03 0.21 -16.89
C LEU A 721 -10.75 1.04 -16.95
N SER A 722 -9.66 0.51 -17.54
CA SER A 722 -8.34 1.18 -17.48
C SER A 722 -7.53 0.99 -18.75
N TRP A 723 -6.62 1.92 -18.96
CA TRP A 723 -5.61 1.94 -20.01
C TRP A 723 -4.26 2.27 -19.41
N SER A 724 -3.21 1.54 -19.81
CA SER A 724 -1.84 1.80 -19.40
C SER A 724 -0.89 1.53 -20.56
N ASP A 725 -0.15 2.52 -20.98
CA ASP A 725 0.85 2.40 -22.02
C ASP A 725 2.21 3.00 -21.61
N ARG A 726 3.27 2.55 -22.29
CA ARG A 726 4.66 2.96 -22.10
C ARG A 726 5.33 3.23 -23.42
N TRP A 727 6.39 4.03 -23.40
CA TRP A 727 7.28 4.24 -24.55
C TRP A 727 8.64 4.76 -24.11
N PHE A 728 9.68 4.36 -24.87
CA PHE A 728 11.08 4.70 -24.66
C PHE A 728 11.58 5.44 -25.89
N PRO A 729 11.56 6.79 -25.87
CA PRO A 729 11.82 7.61 -27.06
C PRO A 729 13.23 7.46 -27.65
N ASP A 730 14.19 6.96 -26.86
CA ASP A 730 15.57 6.68 -27.26
C ASP A 730 15.70 5.44 -28.16
N GLY A 731 14.62 4.68 -28.34
CA GLY A 731 14.61 3.48 -29.17
C GLY A 731 15.14 2.22 -28.48
N THR A 732 15.59 2.29 -27.24
CA THR A 732 16.18 1.16 -26.49
C THR A 732 15.17 0.05 -26.18
N VAL A 733 13.89 0.40 -26.08
CA VAL A 733 12.78 -0.55 -25.90
C VAL A 733 11.72 -0.30 -26.96
N ASN A 734 11.25 -1.37 -27.60
CA ASN A 734 10.22 -1.38 -28.63
C ASN A 734 10.49 -0.37 -29.78
N LYS A 735 11.77 -0.17 -30.10
CA LYS A 735 12.20 0.77 -31.18
C LYS A 735 11.61 2.18 -31.04
N GLY A 736 11.34 2.63 -29.80
CA GLY A 736 10.73 3.92 -29.52
C GLY A 736 9.22 4.00 -29.71
N HIS A 737 8.57 2.94 -30.16
CA HIS A 737 7.11 2.93 -30.33
C HIS A 737 6.38 2.67 -28.99
N ARG A 738 5.15 3.17 -28.89
CA ARG A 738 4.29 2.89 -27.74
C ARG A 738 3.85 1.44 -27.71
N PHE A 739 3.73 0.90 -26.51
CA PHE A 739 3.26 -0.46 -26.27
C PHE A 739 2.42 -0.53 -24.98
N PRO A 740 1.48 -1.49 -24.85
CA PRO A 740 0.72 -1.66 -23.62
C PRO A 740 1.61 -2.12 -22.48
N SER A 741 1.33 -1.65 -21.25
CA SER A 741 1.97 -2.20 -20.05
C SER A 741 1.64 -3.69 -19.91
N LYS A 742 2.52 -4.48 -19.29
CA LYS A 742 2.29 -5.90 -18.97
C LYS A 742 0.94 -6.15 -18.30
N TYR A 743 0.48 -5.20 -17.48
CA TYR A 743 -0.75 -5.28 -16.67
C TYR A 743 -1.86 -4.33 -17.17
N ASP A 744 -1.89 -4.03 -18.48
CA ASP A 744 -3.00 -3.32 -19.10
C ASP A 744 -4.21 -4.22 -19.21
N ASN A 745 -4.92 -4.40 -18.09
CA ASN A 745 -6.18 -5.12 -18.04
C ASN A 745 -7.32 -4.14 -18.32
N ARG A 746 -7.86 -4.16 -19.54
CA ARG A 746 -8.89 -3.21 -19.99
C ARG A 746 -10.13 -3.25 -19.10
N HIS A 747 -10.63 -4.43 -18.81
CA HIS A 747 -11.78 -4.67 -17.98
C HIS A 747 -11.44 -5.56 -16.82
N LYS A 748 -11.86 -5.18 -15.62
CA LYS A 748 -11.75 -6.01 -14.42
C LYS A 748 -13.04 -5.90 -13.61
N VAL A 749 -13.59 -7.04 -13.19
CA VAL A 749 -14.74 -7.15 -12.30
C VAL A 749 -14.37 -8.03 -11.11
N ASP A 750 -14.68 -7.60 -9.92
CA ASP A 750 -14.56 -8.39 -8.69
C ASP A 750 -15.91 -8.41 -7.97
N ILE A 751 -16.34 -9.59 -7.56
CA ILE A 751 -17.50 -9.79 -6.72
C ILE A 751 -17.07 -10.59 -5.51
N VAL A 752 -17.22 -10.03 -4.34
CA VAL A 752 -16.90 -10.68 -3.07
C VAL A 752 -18.13 -10.65 -2.19
N ALA A 753 -18.52 -11.79 -1.67
CA ALA A 753 -19.67 -11.94 -0.81
C ALA A 753 -19.38 -12.86 0.38
N SER A 754 -19.86 -12.49 1.54
CA SER A 754 -19.90 -13.32 2.75
C SER A 754 -21.32 -13.31 3.30
N TYR A 755 -21.84 -14.47 3.63
CA TYR A 755 -23.17 -14.66 4.19
C TYR A 755 -23.12 -15.52 5.44
N LYS A 756 -23.49 -14.94 6.58
CA LYS A 756 -23.66 -15.67 7.85
C LYS A 756 -24.99 -16.39 7.85
N LEU A 757 -24.98 -17.66 7.42
CA LEU A 757 -26.16 -18.51 7.40
C LEU A 757 -26.71 -18.73 8.82
N SER A 758 -25.79 -18.93 9.77
CA SER A 758 -26.09 -19.07 11.20
C SER A 758 -24.92 -18.59 12.04
N LYS A 759 -25.05 -18.63 13.37
CA LYS A 759 -23.92 -18.37 14.30
C LYS A 759 -22.76 -19.35 14.13
N LYS A 760 -23.01 -20.53 13.51
CA LYS A 760 -22.03 -21.61 13.34
C LYS A 760 -21.54 -21.77 11.92
N VAL A 761 -22.16 -21.13 10.93
CA VAL A 761 -21.85 -21.33 9.51
C VAL A 761 -21.81 -19.98 8.79
N GLU A 762 -20.71 -19.71 8.13
CA GLU A 762 -20.52 -18.58 7.24
C GLU A 762 -20.09 -19.08 5.87
N LEU A 763 -20.78 -18.64 4.83
CA LEU A 763 -20.47 -18.96 3.43
C LEU A 763 -19.77 -17.77 2.81
N THR A 764 -18.78 -18.02 1.99
CA THR A 764 -18.01 -17.00 1.30
C THR A 764 -17.88 -17.32 -0.18
N ALA A 765 -17.91 -16.31 -1.02
CA ALA A 765 -17.70 -16.44 -2.45
C ALA A 765 -16.89 -15.26 -2.97
N ALA A 766 -15.97 -15.52 -3.89
CA ALA A 766 -15.22 -14.49 -4.56
C ALA A 766 -15.10 -14.84 -6.05
N TRP A 767 -15.65 -13.97 -6.91
CA TRP A 767 -15.53 -14.10 -8.35
C TRP A 767 -14.69 -12.95 -8.90
N MET A 768 -13.82 -13.27 -9.85
CA MET A 768 -13.00 -12.28 -10.54
C MET A 768 -13.09 -12.54 -12.05
N TYR A 769 -13.16 -11.46 -12.80
CA TYR A 769 -12.91 -11.41 -14.22
C TYR A 769 -11.89 -10.31 -14.52
N LYS A 770 -10.93 -10.56 -15.39
CA LYS A 770 -10.06 -9.54 -15.97
C LYS A 770 -9.71 -9.89 -17.42
N SER A 771 -9.58 -8.86 -18.27
CA SER A 771 -8.93 -9.00 -19.57
C SER A 771 -7.51 -9.54 -19.37
N GLY A 772 -7.02 -10.34 -20.31
CA GLY A 772 -5.69 -10.93 -20.20
C GLY A 772 -4.58 -9.90 -20.08
N ASN A 773 -3.51 -10.26 -19.39
CA ASN A 773 -2.26 -9.50 -19.34
C ASN A 773 -1.59 -9.54 -20.71
N HIS A 774 -0.69 -8.59 -20.96
CA HIS A 774 0.15 -8.57 -22.16
C HIS A 774 1.52 -9.18 -21.85
N LEU A 775 2.06 -9.96 -22.78
CA LEU A 775 3.39 -10.52 -22.69
C LEU A 775 4.11 -10.40 -24.04
N THR A 776 5.42 -10.46 -23.99
CA THR A 776 6.26 -10.46 -25.18
C THR A 776 6.48 -11.90 -25.62
N ILE A 777 6.05 -12.23 -26.82
CA ILE A 777 6.33 -13.50 -27.49
C ILE A 777 7.37 -13.26 -28.56
N GLN A 778 8.34 -14.13 -28.66
CA GLN A 778 9.32 -14.15 -29.74
C GLN A 778 8.64 -14.72 -30.98
N ASP A 779 8.11 -13.85 -31.82
CA ASP A 779 7.34 -14.17 -33.01
C ASP A 779 8.15 -14.04 -34.32
N VAL A 780 9.39 -13.58 -34.23
CA VAL A 780 10.30 -13.43 -35.36
C VAL A 780 11.50 -14.33 -35.16
N GLN A 781 11.73 -15.22 -36.12
CA GLN A 781 12.97 -16.01 -36.18
C GLN A 781 13.84 -15.53 -37.35
N TYR A 782 15.13 -15.47 -37.14
CA TYR A 782 16.09 -15.14 -38.16
C TYR A 782 17.30 -16.06 -38.09
N ARG A 783 17.96 -16.28 -39.22
CA ARG A 783 19.27 -16.91 -39.24
C ARG A 783 20.32 -15.85 -38.99
N PRO A 784 21.13 -15.94 -37.92
CA PRO A 784 22.27 -15.07 -37.78
C PRO A 784 23.22 -15.26 -39.00
N LEU A 785 23.79 -14.18 -39.49
CA LEU A 785 24.84 -14.27 -40.51
C LEU A 785 26.03 -14.98 -39.88
N PRO A 786 26.68 -15.92 -40.62
CA PRO A 786 27.90 -16.56 -40.14
C PRO A 786 28.98 -15.51 -39.90
N GLU A 787 29.63 -15.59 -38.76
CA GLU A 787 30.76 -14.73 -38.43
C GLU A 787 31.91 -15.01 -39.36
N LEU A 788 32.40 -14.01 -40.05
CA LEU A 788 33.59 -14.08 -40.91
C LEU A 788 34.80 -14.18 -39.98
N THR A 789 35.35 -15.37 -39.81
CA THR A 789 36.63 -15.55 -39.14
C THR A 789 37.77 -15.44 -40.18
N GLU A 790 39.00 -15.05 -39.74
CA GLU A 790 40.22 -14.99 -40.58
C GLU A 790 40.54 -16.30 -41.29
N ARG A 791 39.92 -17.39 -40.97
CA ARG A 791 40.12 -18.75 -41.56
C ARG A 791 39.01 -19.21 -42.50
N GLY A 792 38.09 -18.30 -42.90
CA GLY A 792 36.98 -18.66 -43.79
C GLY A 792 35.75 -19.14 -43.01
N TYR A 793 34.69 -19.52 -43.72
CA TYR A 793 33.46 -20.00 -43.14
C TYR A 793 33.67 -21.26 -42.30
N GLN A 794 33.49 -21.23 -41.02
CA GLN A 794 33.33 -22.45 -40.22
C GLN A 794 31.91 -22.99 -40.40
N GLU A 795 31.76 -24.03 -41.22
CA GLU A 795 30.47 -24.69 -41.48
C GLU A 795 29.88 -25.43 -40.29
N GLU A 796 30.62 -25.59 -39.19
CA GLU A 796 30.22 -26.40 -38.04
C GLU A 796 29.69 -25.61 -36.84
N LEU A 797 29.53 -24.30 -36.92
CA LEU A 797 28.93 -23.55 -35.83
C LEU A 797 27.42 -23.67 -35.90
N TRP A 798 26.86 -24.34 -34.92
CA TRP A 798 25.48 -24.42 -34.46
C TRP A 798 24.54 -23.40 -35.17
N TRP A 799 23.87 -23.87 -36.22
CA TRP A 799 22.85 -23.14 -36.94
C TRP A 799 21.61 -23.00 -36.04
N GLY A 800 21.75 -22.28 -34.91
CA GLY A 800 20.61 -21.84 -34.12
C GLY A 800 19.90 -20.73 -34.84
N TYR A 801 18.57 -20.76 -34.82
CA TYR A 801 17.79 -19.59 -35.20
C TYR A 801 17.85 -18.58 -34.07
N GLY A 802 18.16 -17.30 -34.37
CA GLY A 802 17.95 -16.22 -33.47
C GLY A 802 16.43 -15.94 -33.36
N GLU A 803 15.97 -15.67 -32.19
CA GLU A 803 14.57 -15.35 -31.91
C GLU A 803 14.44 -13.90 -31.45
N ASN A 804 13.44 -13.18 -31.95
CA ASN A 804 13.16 -11.82 -31.59
C ASN A 804 11.64 -11.58 -31.50
N ALA A 805 11.24 -10.54 -30.81
CA ALA A 805 9.85 -10.09 -30.78
C ALA A 805 9.63 -8.96 -31.77
N SER A 806 8.53 -9.00 -32.50
CA SER A 806 8.13 -7.92 -33.44
C SER A 806 7.88 -6.61 -32.70
N SER A 807 7.32 -6.71 -31.49
CA SER A 807 7.14 -5.58 -30.57
C SER A 807 7.05 -6.05 -29.13
N ARG A 808 7.28 -5.14 -28.18
CA ARG A 808 7.15 -5.40 -26.75
C ARG A 808 5.70 -5.62 -26.38
N ASN A 809 5.40 -6.63 -25.52
CA ASN A 809 4.05 -6.96 -25.05
C ASN A 809 3.06 -7.19 -26.21
N ASN A 810 3.52 -7.88 -27.28
CA ASN A 810 2.81 -8.09 -28.55
C ASN A 810 1.67 -9.08 -28.47
N TYR A 811 1.56 -9.86 -27.39
CA TYR A 811 0.52 -10.85 -27.22
C TYR A 811 -0.32 -10.58 -25.99
N GLN A 812 -1.65 -10.57 -26.14
CA GLN A 812 -2.58 -10.49 -25.01
C GLN A 812 -3.08 -11.89 -24.66
N LEU A 813 -2.87 -12.29 -23.40
CA LEU A 813 -3.39 -13.54 -22.87
C LEU A 813 -4.93 -13.60 -22.96
N PRO A 814 -5.52 -14.79 -23.06
CA PRO A 814 -6.96 -14.97 -22.89
C PRO A 814 -7.47 -14.36 -21.59
N ALA A 815 -8.75 -13.97 -21.59
CA ALA A 815 -9.40 -13.41 -20.41
C ALA A 815 -9.34 -14.40 -19.24
N TYR A 816 -8.97 -13.86 -18.09
CA TYR A 816 -8.90 -14.59 -16.83
C TYR A 816 -10.22 -14.47 -16.07
N HIS A 817 -10.80 -15.57 -15.64
CA HIS A 817 -11.89 -15.54 -14.67
C HIS A 817 -11.89 -16.75 -13.76
N ARG A 818 -12.29 -16.53 -12.49
CA ARG A 818 -12.26 -17.57 -11.45
C ARG A 818 -13.33 -17.33 -10.40
N LEU A 819 -13.99 -18.40 -9.99
CA LEU A 819 -14.89 -18.44 -8.84
C LEU A 819 -14.24 -19.24 -7.71
N ASP A 820 -14.10 -18.61 -6.57
CA ASP A 820 -13.64 -19.24 -5.34
C ASP A 820 -14.81 -19.28 -4.35
N LEU A 821 -15.06 -20.45 -3.76
CA LEU A 821 -16.11 -20.67 -2.78
C LEU A 821 -15.47 -21.07 -1.45
N GLY A 822 -16.11 -20.71 -0.34
CA GLY A 822 -15.64 -21.07 0.99
C GLY A 822 -16.79 -21.25 1.98
N ALA A 823 -16.54 -22.05 2.99
CA ALA A 823 -17.44 -22.22 4.14
C ALA A 823 -16.62 -22.31 5.43
N ASN A 824 -16.98 -21.50 6.40
CA ASN A 824 -16.42 -21.50 7.74
C ASN A 824 -17.42 -22.13 8.69
N PHE A 825 -17.00 -23.16 9.43
CA PHE A 825 -17.80 -23.84 10.45
C PHE A 825 -17.22 -23.55 11.83
N TYR A 826 -17.96 -22.83 12.66
CA TYR A 826 -17.55 -22.40 14.01
C TYR A 826 -18.08 -23.39 15.06
N ARG A 827 -17.16 -23.97 15.82
CA ARG A 827 -17.49 -24.84 16.95
C ARG A 827 -17.07 -24.20 18.26
N TYR A 828 -18.04 -23.62 18.95
CA TYR A 828 -17.82 -23.03 20.28
C TYR A 828 -17.67 -24.12 21.33
N LYS A 829 -16.65 -23.99 22.17
CA LYS A 829 -16.34 -24.87 23.28
C LYS A 829 -16.51 -24.11 24.60
N LYS A 830 -16.47 -24.85 25.74
CA LYS A 830 -16.44 -24.24 27.06
C LYS A 830 -15.22 -23.32 27.23
N ASN A 831 -15.30 -22.34 28.14
CA ASN A 831 -14.24 -21.38 28.47
C ASN A 831 -13.76 -20.51 27.29
N GLY A 832 -14.68 -20.07 26.42
CA GLY A 832 -14.36 -19.14 25.31
C GLY A 832 -13.56 -19.76 24.16
N ARG A 833 -13.16 -21.04 24.26
CA ARG A 833 -12.40 -21.71 23.20
C ARG A 833 -13.23 -21.96 21.96
N MET A 834 -12.59 -21.94 20.79
CA MET A 834 -13.30 -22.09 19.51
C MET A 834 -12.48 -22.89 18.51
N GLY A 835 -13.12 -23.88 17.87
CA GLY A 835 -12.60 -24.56 16.68
C GLY A 835 -13.25 -23.99 15.42
N ILE A 836 -12.48 -23.75 14.37
CA ILE A 836 -12.97 -23.25 13.09
C ILE A 836 -12.46 -24.20 12.00
N TRP A 837 -13.38 -24.83 11.28
CA TRP A 837 -13.07 -25.53 10.04
C TRP A 837 -13.34 -24.58 8.88
N ASN A 838 -12.35 -24.36 8.03
CA ASN A 838 -12.50 -23.69 6.75
C ASN A 838 -12.40 -24.72 5.63
N LEU A 839 -13.43 -24.79 4.82
CA LEU A 839 -13.45 -25.56 3.58
C LEU A 839 -13.53 -24.55 2.44
N SER A 840 -12.61 -24.62 1.51
CA SER A 840 -12.56 -23.71 0.36
C SER A 840 -12.31 -24.45 -0.93
N LEU A 841 -12.82 -23.89 -2.01
CA LEU A 841 -12.71 -24.42 -3.34
C LEU A 841 -12.29 -23.30 -4.28
N CYS A 842 -11.05 -23.33 -4.74
CA CYS A 842 -10.56 -22.40 -5.73
C CYS A 842 -10.87 -22.90 -7.14
N ASN A 843 -11.27 -21.99 -8.02
CA ASN A 843 -11.63 -22.25 -9.41
C ASN A 843 -12.75 -23.29 -9.52
N ALA A 844 -13.87 -23.04 -8.87
CA ALA A 844 -14.98 -23.97 -8.69
C ALA A 844 -15.61 -24.50 -10.00
N TYR A 845 -15.40 -23.86 -11.13
CA TYR A 845 -15.90 -24.28 -12.45
C TYR A 845 -14.78 -24.68 -13.43
N PHE A 846 -13.61 -25.02 -12.96
CA PHE A 846 -12.51 -25.62 -13.73
C PHE A 846 -12.02 -24.79 -14.92
N LYS A 847 -12.02 -23.46 -14.81
CA LYS A 847 -11.50 -22.63 -15.90
C LYS A 847 -10.01 -22.84 -16.08
N ALA A 848 -9.60 -23.21 -17.29
CA ALA A 848 -8.20 -23.25 -17.67
C ALA A 848 -7.68 -21.82 -17.88
N ASN A 849 -7.11 -21.25 -16.84
CA ASN A 849 -6.48 -19.92 -16.89
C ASN A 849 -4.99 -20.08 -17.21
N PRO A 850 -4.45 -19.40 -18.22
CA PRO A 850 -3.02 -19.49 -18.52
C PRO A 850 -2.18 -18.83 -17.43
N PHE A 851 -1.21 -19.59 -16.93
CA PHE A 851 -0.16 -19.08 -16.05
C PHE A 851 0.99 -18.49 -16.88
N SER A 852 1.46 -19.22 -17.87
CA SER A 852 2.45 -18.78 -18.85
C SER A 852 2.12 -19.32 -20.24
N VAL A 853 2.65 -18.65 -21.26
CA VAL A 853 2.53 -19.04 -22.66
C VAL A 853 3.90 -18.96 -23.28
N ARG A 854 4.30 -19.99 -24.00
CA ARG A 854 5.55 -20.03 -24.76
C ARG A 854 5.31 -20.52 -26.18
N PRO A 855 6.02 -20.01 -27.20
CA PRO A 855 5.99 -20.57 -28.53
C PRO A 855 6.76 -21.90 -28.56
N ILE A 856 6.20 -22.91 -29.21
CA ILE A 856 6.90 -24.14 -29.58
C ILE A 856 6.88 -24.23 -31.10
N TYR A 857 8.01 -24.55 -31.67
CA TYR A 857 8.21 -24.62 -33.11
C TYR A 857 8.25 -26.07 -33.55
N TYR A 858 7.32 -26.48 -34.39
CA TYR A 858 7.24 -27.81 -34.98
C TYR A 858 7.69 -27.76 -36.45
N GLN A 859 8.56 -28.69 -36.85
CA GLN A 859 8.88 -28.89 -38.25
C GLN A 859 7.82 -29.80 -38.85
N THR A 860 7.07 -29.31 -39.81
CA THR A 860 6.07 -30.08 -40.56
C THR A 860 6.48 -30.22 -42.03
N GLU A 861 5.84 -31.12 -42.78
CA GLU A 861 6.11 -31.28 -44.23
C GLU A 861 5.80 -29.99 -45.03
N LYS A 862 4.90 -29.12 -44.49
CA LYS A 862 4.54 -27.83 -45.12
C LYS A 862 5.42 -26.65 -44.66
N GLY A 863 6.39 -26.91 -43.82
CA GLY A 863 7.25 -25.90 -43.23
C GLY A 863 7.14 -25.89 -41.69
N ARG A 864 7.61 -24.84 -41.10
CA ARG A 864 7.66 -24.69 -39.64
C ARG A 864 6.37 -24.05 -39.12
N GLU A 865 5.71 -24.74 -38.19
CA GLU A 865 4.50 -24.26 -37.53
C GLU A 865 4.80 -23.82 -36.11
N VAL A 866 4.22 -22.70 -35.67
CA VAL A 866 4.35 -22.17 -34.32
C VAL A 866 3.07 -22.47 -33.55
N VAL A 867 3.20 -23.20 -32.46
CA VAL A 867 2.09 -23.49 -31.53
C VAL A 867 2.37 -22.83 -30.20
N LEU A 868 1.36 -22.14 -29.65
CA LEU A 868 1.47 -21.54 -28.35
C LEU A 868 1.06 -22.56 -27.27
N GLU A 869 2.06 -23.03 -26.52
CA GLU A 869 1.82 -23.90 -25.38
C GLU A 869 1.43 -23.06 -24.16
N GLN A 870 0.35 -23.44 -23.48
CA GLN A 870 -0.11 -22.82 -22.25
C GLN A 870 0.17 -23.71 -21.04
N THR A 871 0.87 -23.18 -20.06
CA THR A 871 1.02 -23.83 -18.75
C THR A 871 -0.14 -23.40 -17.85
N LEU A 872 -0.81 -24.36 -17.24
CA LEU A 872 -1.92 -24.15 -16.30
C LEU A 872 -1.45 -24.59 -14.91
N LEU A 873 -1.80 -23.83 -13.85
CA LEU A 873 -1.44 -24.18 -12.47
C LEU A 873 -2.63 -24.71 -11.67
N PHE A 874 -3.76 -24.03 -11.70
CA PHE A 874 -4.89 -24.29 -10.83
C PHE A 874 -6.16 -24.56 -11.62
N LEU A 875 -6.41 -25.82 -11.99
CA LEU A 875 -7.68 -26.22 -12.59
C LEU A 875 -8.81 -26.31 -11.54
N PHE A 876 -8.49 -26.90 -10.39
CA PHE A 876 -9.43 -27.12 -9.31
C PHE A 876 -8.63 -27.40 -8.04
N VAL A 877 -8.78 -26.55 -7.02
CA VAL A 877 -8.00 -26.71 -5.79
C VAL A 877 -8.94 -26.71 -4.58
N PRO A 878 -9.32 -27.92 -4.09
CA PRO A 878 -9.97 -28.03 -2.79
C PRO A 878 -8.97 -27.69 -1.69
N SER A 879 -9.42 -27.03 -0.66
CA SER A 879 -8.60 -26.61 0.46
C SER A 879 -9.36 -26.84 1.77
N VAL A 880 -8.63 -27.30 2.75
CA VAL A 880 -9.14 -27.46 4.12
C VAL A 880 -8.13 -26.88 5.10
N SER A 881 -8.64 -26.19 6.11
CA SER A 881 -7.84 -25.81 7.27
C SER A 881 -8.64 -25.89 8.55
N TYR A 882 -7.95 -26.14 9.65
CA TYR A 882 -8.51 -26.15 10.98
C TYR A 882 -7.77 -25.17 11.87
N THR A 883 -8.50 -24.26 12.49
CA THR A 883 -7.97 -23.31 13.47
C THR A 883 -8.57 -23.55 14.83
N TYR A 884 -7.73 -23.72 15.84
CA TYR A 884 -8.13 -23.79 17.24
C TYR A 884 -7.69 -22.53 17.96
N LYS A 885 -8.65 -21.84 18.60
CA LYS A 885 -8.45 -20.65 19.43
C LYS A 885 -8.70 -20.97 20.90
N PHE A 886 -7.82 -20.47 21.75
CA PHE A 886 -7.89 -20.66 23.21
C PHE A 886 -7.51 -19.40 23.98
#